data_6d21c25e8128f1775506b5b9e1ca78ab
#
_entry.id   6d21c25e8128f1775506b5b9e1ca78ab
#
_cell.length_a   1.000
_cell.length_b   1.000
_cell.length_c   1.000
_cell.angle_alpha   90.00
_cell.angle_beta   90.00
_cell.angle_gamma   90.00
#
_symmetry.space_group_name_H-M   'P 1'
#
loop_
_entity.id
_entity.type
_entity.pdbx_description
1 polymer ?
#
loop_
_entity_poly.entity_id
_entity_poly.type
_entity_poly.pdbx_seq_one_letter_code
_entity_poly.pdbx_strand_id
1 'polypeptide(L)'
;MQILRGRKRQLPLFTALASALSFSSPTWAEEEVIESEEILVTAREQQKQAPGVSIITAEDIKKAPPANDLSEIIRKQPGINLTGNSSSGARGNNRQIDIRGMGPENTLILVDGKPIASRNSVRYGWRGDRDTRGDTNWVPAEQVERIEVLRGPAAARYGNGAAGGVINIITKAPTDEHHGNATAYMNFPEHSAEGATRRTNLGLSGPLTDHLSYRLYGNVTKTEADDVNINSGHTVSDQITTAGREGLRNRDVNGMLSWRMNDRQTVDFEAGFSRQGNIYTNDSMLNVGAAPISSARSPWLGRETNTMYRENYAVTHRGLWDSGATTQSYIQYERTRNKRLQEGLAGAAEGNLSANNLFGTTELKNTTVHGEFSLPLSGIVDQVLTVGAELVQQKMDDPFSNTQAIVDGSIPGISSTNRSTQSSARIASLFVEDNIEVRPGTIVTTGVRFDHHDIVGNNWSPSLNLSQELGSDFTIKAGIARAYKAPNLYQLNPNYVLYSRGQGCWGGRSCYLQGNDKLDAETSINKELGIEFNRDGWIAGITYFRNDYRDKIEAARAGSGRATGGSSPDIVPWANVPKAVVEGLEGTVNVPLSSRVGWNTNFTYMIQSKNKVTGEPLSIIPKYTVNSSLDWQATEALALRGSVVWYGSQTPGKYDFQGNELTGNARREVSPYTLVGFSGTYAFNRNLSIAAGVDNIFDKRLYREGNAYEAGAYTYNEPGRTFFASMTTTF
;
A
#
# COMPACT_ATOMS: atom_id res chain seq x y z
N MET A 1 -7.31 -43.78 31.78
CA MET A 1 -7.08 -43.05 33.05
C MET A 1 -5.68 -42.51 33.03
N GLN A 2 -5.48 -41.33 32.41
CA GLN A 2 -4.28 -40.55 32.57
C GLN A 2 -4.61 -39.10 32.23
N ILE A 3 -4.33 -38.28 33.13
CA ILE A 3 -4.67 -36.94 33.54
C ILE A 3 -4.19 -35.89 32.53
N LEU A 4 -5.13 -35.08 32.02
CA LEU A 4 -4.90 -33.81 31.36
C LEU A 4 -4.35 -32.77 32.36
N ARG A 5 -3.12 -32.35 32.21
CA ARG A 5 -2.56 -31.17 32.90
C ARG A 5 -2.81 -29.92 32.07
N GLY A 6 -3.82 -29.15 32.45
CA GLY A 6 -4.03 -27.80 31.95
C GLY A 6 -2.91 -26.86 32.46
N ARG A 7 -2.19 -26.25 31.52
CA ARG A 7 -1.30 -25.13 31.78
C ARG A 7 -2.11 -23.84 31.93
N LYS A 8 -2.34 -23.39 33.12
CA LYS A 8 -2.75 -22.01 33.44
C LYS A 8 -1.62 -21.06 33.00
N ARG A 9 -1.82 -20.28 31.97
CA ARG A 9 -0.96 -19.14 31.66
C ARG A 9 -1.39 -17.97 32.53
N GLN A 10 -0.54 -17.63 33.50
CA GLN A 10 -0.64 -16.43 34.33
C GLN A 10 -0.38 -15.18 33.44
N LEU A 11 -1.21 -14.18 33.61
CA LEU A 11 -1.04 -12.81 33.11
C LEU A 11 -0.07 -12.06 34.09
N PRO A 12 1.07 -11.62 33.64
CA PRO A 12 1.77 -10.56 34.34
C PRO A 12 2.12 -9.43 33.34
N LEU A 13 1.25 -8.47 33.15
CA LEU A 13 1.63 -7.20 32.50
C LEU A 13 0.76 -5.98 32.91
N PHE A 14 -0.22 -6.14 33.78
CA PHE A 14 -1.08 -5.01 34.17
C PHE A 14 -0.62 -4.29 35.46
N THR A 15 0.36 -4.81 36.18
CA THR A 15 0.78 -4.23 37.49
C THR A 15 1.95 -3.26 37.40
N ALA A 16 2.61 -3.12 36.25
CA ALA A 16 3.77 -2.24 36.12
C ALA A 16 3.46 -0.80 35.67
N LEU A 17 2.22 -0.51 35.21
CA LEU A 17 1.85 0.83 34.76
C LEU A 17 1.16 1.71 35.82
N ALA A 18 0.77 1.14 36.97
CA ALA A 18 0.00 1.88 37.96
C ALA A 18 0.86 2.66 39.00
N SER A 19 2.18 2.50 38.99
CA SER A 19 3.07 3.10 40.00
C SER A 19 3.83 4.35 39.54
N ALA A 20 3.57 4.88 38.35
CA ALA A 20 4.26 6.07 37.83
C ALA A 20 3.38 7.36 37.79
N LEU A 21 2.20 7.35 38.38
CA LEU A 21 1.24 8.47 38.30
C LEU A 21 1.16 9.27 39.62
N SER A 22 2.28 9.72 40.16
CA SER A 22 2.29 10.70 41.24
C SER A 22 3.27 11.82 40.90
N PHE A 23 2.86 12.75 40.04
CA PHE A 23 3.47 14.09 39.93
C PHE A 23 2.44 15.16 39.63
N SER A 24 2.34 16.10 40.58
CA SER A 24 1.95 17.53 40.56
C SER A 24 1.11 18.08 39.39
N SER A 25 0.01 18.67 39.76
CA SER A 25 -0.89 19.48 38.97
C SER A 25 -0.19 20.66 38.26
N PRO A 26 -0.26 20.78 36.96
CA PRO A 26 0.00 22.06 36.30
C PRO A 26 -1.30 22.84 36.09
N THR A 27 -1.19 24.13 36.25
CA THR A 27 -2.17 25.17 35.98
C THR A 27 -2.64 25.16 34.52
N TRP A 28 -3.91 25.42 34.36
CA TRP A 28 -4.66 25.45 33.11
C TRP A 28 -4.17 26.57 32.19
N ALA A 29 -3.71 26.22 30.99
CA ALA A 29 -3.71 27.08 29.84
C ALA A 29 -4.84 26.61 28.90
N GLU A 30 -5.67 27.51 28.46
CA GLU A 30 -6.63 27.30 27.37
C GLU A 30 -5.81 26.94 26.12
N GLU A 31 -6.18 25.85 25.47
CA GLU A 31 -5.64 25.43 24.18
C GLU A 31 -6.15 26.43 23.12
N GLU A 32 -5.40 27.52 22.89
CA GLU A 32 -5.44 28.14 21.57
C GLU A 32 -4.85 27.09 20.62
N VAL A 33 -5.73 26.46 19.84
CA VAL A 33 -5.34 25.80 18.60
C VAL A 33 -4.74 26.92 17.75
N ILE A 34 -3.43 27.07 17.80
CA ILE A 34 -2.71 27.79 16.77
C ILE A 34 -2.92 26.93 15.52
N GLU A 35 -3.96 27.28 14.74
CA GLU A 35 -3.98 26.93 13.32
C GLU A 35 -2.60 27.33 12.81
N SER A 36 -1.77 26.32 12.53
CA SER A 36 -0.52 26.55 11.82
C SER A 36 -0.96 27.34 10.59
N GLU A 37 -0.60 28.61 10.54
CA GLU A 37 -0.94 29.50 9.43
C GLU A 37 -0.79 28.70 8.16
N GLU A 38 -1.87 28.60 7.38
CA GLU A 38 -1.90 27.92 6.10
C GLU A 38 -0.77 28.51 5.26
N ILE A 39 0.40 27.87 5.34
CA ILE A 39 1.52 28.25 4.53
C ILE A 39 1.13 27.96 3.10
N LEU A 40 0.70 28.98 2.44
CA LEU A 40 0.46 29.12 1.00
C LEU A 40 -0.15 27.89 0.30
N VAL A 41 -1.26 28.11 -0.35
CA VAL A 41 -1.87 27.20 -1.31
C VAL A 41 -0.82 26.88 -2.39
N THR A 42 -0.03 25.84 -2.14
CA THR A 42 0.92 25.32 -3.13
C THR A 42 0.15 24.63 -4.24
N ALA A 43 0.77 24.42 -5.39
CA ALA A 43 0.21 23.57 -6.45
C ALA A 43 -0.29 22.22 -5.90
N ARG A 44 0.36 21.69 -4.87
CA ARG A 44 -0.03 20.47 -4.15
C ARG A 44 -1.37 20.60 -3.42
N GLU A 45 -1.67 21.73 -2.78
CA GLU A 45 -2.95 21.99 -2.13
C GLU A 45 -4.07 22.16 -3.18
N GLN A 46 -3.75 22.78 -4.31
CA GLN A 46 -4.72 22.98 -5.40
C GLN A 46 -5.03 21.67 -6.15
N GLN A 47 -4.11 20.67 -6.14
CA GLN A 47 -4.43 19.33 -6.63
C GLN A 47 -5.55 18.65 -5.82
N LYS A 48 -5.74 19.01 -4.55
CA LYS A 48 -6.90 18.56 -3.76
C LYS A 48 -8.23 19.04 -4.36
N GLN A 49 -8.21 20.02 -5.22
CA GLN A 49 -9.38 20.47 -5.98
C GLN A 49 -9.63 19.63 -7.23
N ALA A 50 -8.68 18.77 -7.65
CA ALA A 50 -8.86 17.86 -8.76
C ALA A 50 -9.87 16.75 -8.42
N PRO A 51 -10.55 16.15 -9.42
CA PRO A 51 -11.32 14.94 -9.19
C PRO A 51 -10.42 13.83 -8.61
N GLY A 52 -11.02 12.89 -7.88
CA GLY A 52 -10.32 11.71 -7.41
C GLY A 52 -9.38 11.92 -6.21
N VAL A 53 -9.56 12.96 -5.40
CA VAL A 53 -8.83 13.17 -4.14
C VAL A 53 -9.69 12.80 -2.95
N SER A 54 -9.11 12.10 -1.96
CA SER A 54 -9.74 11.79 -0.67
C SER A 54 -8.74 11.99 0.46
N ILE A 55 -9.23 12.39 1.63
CA ILE A 55 -8.41 12.59 2.84
C ILE A 55 -9.01 11.73 3.96
N ILE A 56 -8.14 10.99 4.66
CA ILE A 56 -8.46 10.26 5.89
C ILE A 56 -7.75 10.98 7.03
N THR A 57 -8.48 11.44 8.00
CA THR A 57 -7.93 12.20 9.13
C THR A 57 -7.48 11.29 10.28
N ALA A 58 -6.65 11.81 11.19
CA ALA A 58 -6.30 11.12 12.42
C ALA A 58 -7.53 10.74 13.25
N GLU A 59 -8.59 11.56 13.21
CA GLU A 59 -9.84 11.27 13.90
C GLU A 59 -10.58 10.08 13.28
N ASP A 60 -10.61 9.96 11.97
CA ASP A 60 -11.18 8.78 11.28
C ASP A 60 -10.45 7.50 11.67
N ILE A 61 -9.12 7.56 11.81
CA ILE A 61 -8.28 6.45 12.24
C ILE A 61 -8.59 6.07 13.70
N LYS A 62 -8.78 7.04 14.58
CA LYS A 62 -9.14 6.78 16.00
C LYS A 62 -10.51 6.12 16.13
N LYS A 63 -11.49 6.50 15.30
CA LYS A 63 -12.85 5.91 15.32
C LYS A 63 -12.89 4.44 14.90
N ALA A 64 -11.95 4.00 14.07
CA ALA A 64 -11.84 2.63 13.58
C ALA A 64 -10.36 2.24 13.40
N PRO A 65 -9.62 1.98 14.50
CA PRO A 65 -8.20 1.70 14.44
C PRO A 65 -7.92 0.42 13.63
N PRO A 66 -6.98 0.46 12.66
CA PRO A 66 -6.63 -0.73 11.91
C PRO A 66 -5.93 -1.75 12.81
N ALA A 67 -6.16 -3.04 12.56
CA ALA A 67 -5.53 -4.11 13.33
C ALA A 67 -4.05 -4.24 12.98
N ASN A 68 -3.70 -4.27 11.69
CA ASN A 68 -2.35 -4.57 11.23
C ASN A 68 -1.66 -3.37 10.60
N ASP A 69 -2.27 -2.78 9.56
CA ASP A 69 -1.67 -1.69 8.82
C ASP A 69 -2.72 -0.70 8.26
N LEU A 70 -2.23 0.40 7.69
CA LEU A 70 -3.08 1.47 7.19
C LEU A 70 -3.90 1.07 5.97
N SER A 71 -3.56 -0.02 5.26
CA SER A 71 -4.35 -0.47 4.11
C SER A 71 -5.78 -0.84 4.50
N GLU A 72 -6.00 -1.27 5.74
CA GLU A 72 -7.32 -1.63 6.26
C GLU A 72 -8.29 -0.43 6.29
N ILE A 73 -7.78 0.77 6.55
CA ILE A 73 -8.60 1.99 6.54
C ILE A 73 -8.59 2.65 5.15
N ILE A 74 -7.46 2.62 4.44
CA ILE A 74 -7.32 3.19 3.11
C ILE A 74 -8.27 2.50 2.12
N ARG A 75 -8.47 1.16 2.24
CA ARG A 75 -9.39 0.40 1.38
C ARG A 75 -10.85 0.86 1.44
N LYS A 76 -11.22 1.64 2.45
CA LYS A 76 -12.59 2.18 2.60
C LYS A 76 -12.81 3.45 1.76
N GLN A 77 -11.77 3.96 1.10
CA GLN A 77 -11.89 5.12 0.21
C GLN A 77 -12.41 4.71 -1.18
N PRO A 78 -13.04 5.64 -1.92
CA PRO A 78 -13.48 5.37 -3.27
C PRO A 78 -12.33 4.90 -4.17
N GLY A 79 -12.58 3.95 -5.07
CA GLY A 79 -11.59 3.46 -6.03
C GLY A 79 -10.49 2.57 -5.45
N ILE A 80 -10.51 2.26 -4.14
CA ILE A 80 -9.46 1.49 -3.50
C ILE A 80 -9.88 0.06 -3.24
N ASN A 81 -9.03 -0.88 -3.64
CA ASN A 81 -9.17 -2.30 -3.37
C ASN A 81 -7.93 -2.84 -2.64
N LEU A 82 -8.05 -4.00 -2.03
CA LEU A 82 -6.92 -4.80 -1.59
C LEU A 82 -6.87 -6.05 -2.47
N THR A 83 -5.77 -6.24 -3.17
CA THR A 83 -5.55 -7.40 -4.03
C THR A 83 -4.22 -8.06 -3.73
N GLY A 84 -4.17 -9.39 -3.90
CA GLY A 84 -2.88 -10.04 -4.14
C GLY A 84 -2.42 -9.72 -5.56
N ASN A 85 -1.14 -9.91 -5.83
CA ASN A 85 -0.58 -9.62 -7.15
C ASN A 85 -0.92 -10.69 -8.20
N SER A 86 -1.46 -11.82 -7.80
CA SER A 86 -1.85 -12.92 -8.68
C SER A 86 -3.30 -13.31 -8.50
N SER A 87 -3.85 -14.01 -9.47
CA SER A 87 -5.20 -14.55 -9.42
C SER A 87 -5.41 -15.61 -8.32
N SER A 88 -4.34 -16.23 -7.82
CA SER A 88 -4.39 -17.16 -6.68
C SER A 88 -4.10 -16.50 -5.32
N GLY A 89 -3.95 -15.18 -5.28
CA GLY A 89 -3.52 -14.43 -4.10
C GLY A 89 -2.02 -14.45 -3.92
N ALA A 90 -1.49 -13.47 -3.17
CA ALA A 90 -0.10 -13.48 -2.77
C ALA A 90 0.12 -14.45 -1.61
N ARG A 91 1.35 -14.96 -1.48
CA ARG A 91 1.79 -15.80 -0.38
C ARG A 91 1.48 -15.13 0.97
N GLY A 92 1.17 -15.92 1.99
CA GLY A 92 0.85 -15.42 3.31
C GLY A 92 -0.46 -14.65 3.38
N ASN A 93 -1.30 -14.77 2.35
CA ASN A 93 -2.51 -13.99 2.21
C ASN A 93 -2.24 -12.47 2.19
N ASN A 94 -1.04 -12.08 1.71
CA ASN A 94 -0.64 -10.68 1.61
C ASN A 94 -1.44 -9.96 0.52
N ARG A 95 -2.08 -8.88 0.92
CA ARG A 95 -2.86 -8.02 0.03
C ARG A 95 -2.28 -6.62 0.05
N GLN A 96 -2.25 -5.98 -1.11
CA GLN A 96 -1.72 -4.63 -1.29
C GLN A 96 -2.79 -3.70 -1.83
N ILE A 97 -2.60 -2.41 -1.62
CA ILE A 97 -3.45 -1.37 -2.21
C ILE A 97 -3.40 -1.46 -3.73
N ASP A 98 -4.55 -1.58 -4.33
CA ASP A 98 -4.78 -1.55 -5.77
C ASP A 98 -5.80 -0.45 -6.08
N ILE A 99 -5.34 0.64 -6.69
CA ILE A 99 -6.18 1.76 -7.05
C ILE A 99 -6.89 1.43 -8.36
N ARG A 100 -8.22 1.38 -8.32
CA ARG A 100 -9.12 1.16 -9.47
C ARG A 100 -8.88 -0.15 -10.23
N GLY A 101 -8.21 -1.14 -9.64
CA GLY A 101 -7.92 -2.41 -10.31
C GLY A 101 -6.83 -2.32 -11.38
N MET A 102 -5.92 -1.35 -11.25
CA MET A 102 -4.77 -1.19 -12.16
C MET A 102 -3.59 -2.08 -11.77
N GLY A 103 -3.67 -2.73 -10.62
CA GLY A 103 -2.63 -3.53 -10.00
C GLY A 103 -1.79 -2.75 -8.99
N PRO A 104 -1.36 -3.41 -7.90
CA PRO A 104 -0.66 -2.74 -6.79
C PRO A 104 0.65 -2.06 -7.20
N GLU A 105 1.32 -2.57 -8.24
CA GLU A 105 2.56 -2.01 -8.75
C GLU A 105 2.41 -0.60 -9.38
N ASN A 106 1.18 -0.19 -9.63
CA ASN A 106 0.81 1.12 -10.18
C ASN A 106 0.37 2.12 -9.09
N THR A 107 0.55 1.77 -7.83
CA THR A 107 0.26 2.65 -6.68
C THR A 107 1.57 3.12 -6.06
N LEU A 108 1.82 4.42 -6.06
CA LEU A 108 2.96 5.02 -5.38
C LEU A 108 2.60 5.31 -3.92
N ILE A 109 3.44 4.86 -3.00
CA ILE A 109 3.29 5.14 -1.56
C ILE A 109 4.34 6.15 -1.14
N LEU A 110 3.90 7.21 -0.47
CA LEU A 110 4.75 8.26 0.09
C LEU A 110 4.55 8.36 1.60
N VAL A 111 5.59 8.78 2.31
CA VAL A 111 5.52 9.27 3.69
C VAL A 111 6.08 10.68 3.72
N ASP A 112 5.27 11.63 4.16
CA ASP A 112 5.61 13.07 4.18
C ASP A 112 6.10 13.56 2.80
N GLY A 113 5.45 13.09 1.73
CA GLY A 113 5.78 13.41 0.35
C GLY A 113 7.04 12.71 -0.21
N LYS A 114 7.70 11.86 0.57
CA LYS A 114 8.92 11.13 0.18
C LYS A 114 8.57 9.69 -0.21
N PRO A 115 9.04 9.17 -1.38
CA PRO A 115 8.69 7.84 -1.84
C PRO A 115 9.27 6.73 -0.95
N ILE A 116 8.47 5.68 -0.75
CA ILE A 116 8.91 4.43 -0.14
C ILE A 116 9.02 3.39 -1.25
N ALA A 117 10.16 2.70 -1.30
CA ALA A 117 10.44 1.72 -2.34
C ALA A 117 10.86 0.35 -1.80
N SER A 118 10.61 0.07 -0.52
CA SER A 118 11.08 -1.15 0.15
C SER A 118 10.54 -2.42 -0.49
N ARG A 119 9.31 -2.41 -1.03
CA ARG A 119 8.75 -3.55 -1.79
C ARG A 119 9.59 -3.92 -3.01
N ASN A 120 10.37 -2.99 -3.59
CA ASN A 120 11.24 -3.26 -4.72
C ASN A 120 12.43 -4.18 -4.39
N SER A 121 12.70 -4.43 -3.10
CA SER A 121 13.66 -5.45 -2.64
C SER A 121 13.12 -6.89 -2.71
N VAL A 122 11.84 -7.06 -3.06
CA VAL A 122 11.20 -8.36 -3.24
C VAL A 122 11.21 -8.72 -4.72
N ARG A 123 11.72 -9.89 -5.06
CA ARG A 123 11.77 -10.36 -6.45
C ARG A 123 10.37 -10.56 -7.03
N TYR A 124 10.28 -10.50 -8.34
CA TYR A 124 9.08 -10.93 -9.06
C TYR A 124 9.06 -12.44 -9.21
N GLY A 125 7.90 -13.03 -8.96
CA GLY A 125 7.58 -14.37 -9.39
C GLY A 125 7.32 -14.42 -10.91
N TRP A 126 7.32 -15.60 -11.49
CA TRP A 126 7.03 -15.81 -12.91
C TRP A 126 5.56 -15.48 -13.30
N ARG A 127 4.69 -15.17 -12.33
CA ARG A 127 3.33 -14.67 -12.55
C ARG A 127 3.25 -13.14 -12.59
N GLY A 128 4.35 -12.43 -12.37
CA GLY A 128 4.34 -10.99 -12.27
C GLY A 128 3.89 -10.44 -10.92
N ASP A 129 3.95 -11.25 -9.89
CA ASP A 129 3.61 -10.88 -8.51
C ASP A 129 4.83 -10.81 -7.60
N ARG A 130 4.69 -10.12 -6.47
CA ARG A 130 5.66 -10.06 -5.39
C ARG A 130 5.01 -10.48 -4.08
N ASP A 131 5.71 -11.30 -3.34
CA ASP A 131 5.29 -11.69 -1.99
C ASP A 131 5.69 -10.62 -0.97
N THR A 132 4.87 -9.59 -0.85
CA THR A 132 5.06 -8.48 0.08
C THR A 132 3.72 -7.89 0.48
N ARG A 133 3.67 -7.28 1.67
CA ARG A 133 2.50 -6.53 2.16
C ARG A 133 2.38 -5.13 1.55
N GLY A 134 3.28 -4.75 0.66
CA GLY A 134 3.40 -3.38 0.18
C GLY A 134 4.09 -2.48 1.20
N ASP A 135 3.86 -1.17 1.07
CA ASP A 135 4.58 -0.14 1.82
C ASP A 135 3.67 0.70 2.75
N THR A 136 2.44 0.24 3.06
CA THR A 136 1.49 0.95 3.93
C THR A 136 1.63 0.64 5.42
N ASN A 137 2.57 -0.20 5.80
CA ASN A 137 2.78 -0.69 7.15
C ASN A 137 4.06 -0.15 7.83
N TRP A 138 4.68 0.89 7.26
CA TRP A 138 5.90 1.50 7.80
C TRP A 138 5.64 2.62 8.81
N VAL A 139 4.40 3.15 8.86
CA VAL A 139 3.99 4.19 9.81
C VAL A 139 2.89 3.63 10.69
N PRO A 140 3.05 3.64 12.03
CA PRO A 140 1.99 3.27 12.95
C PRO A 140 0.78 4.22 12.83
N ALA A 141 -0.42 3.67 12.94
CA ALA A 141 -1.65 4.43 12.80
C ALA A 141 -1.76 5.63 13.77
N GLU A 142 -1.18 5.48 14.97
CA GLU A 142 -1.17 6.48 16.03
C GLU A 142 -0.30 7.71 15.70
N GLN A 143 0.64 7.56 14.74
CA GLN A 143 1.55 8.63 14.32
C GLN A 143 1.12 9.31 13.03
N VAL A 144 0.00 8.90 12.46
CA VAL A 144 -0.57 9.53 11.25
C VAL A 144 -1.37 10.76 11.64
N GLU A 145 -1.12 11.87 10.95
CA GLU A 145 -1.95 13.08 10.99
C GLU A 145 -3.09 12.95 9.99
N ARG A 146 -2.77 12.60 8.74
CA ARG A 146 -3.74 12.33 7.68
C ARG A 146 -3.14 11.44 6.59
N ILE A 147 -4.02 10.84 5.81
CA ILE A 147 -3.63 10.10 4.59
C ILE A 147 -4.33 10.75 3.41
N GLU A 148 -3.56 11.14 2.42
CA GLU A 148 -4.03 11.71 1.16
C GLU A 148 -4.05 10.61 0.10
N VAL A 149 -5.20 10.42 -0.54
CA VAL A 149 -5.38 9.46 -1.63
C VAL A 149 -5.64 10.24 -2.90
N LEU A 150 -4.68 10.20 -3.84
CA LEU A 150 -4.79 10.89 -5.12
C LEU A 150 -4.92 9.86 -6.23
N ARG A 151 -5.97 9.98 -7.03
CA ARG A 151 -6.28 9.07 -8.13
C ARG A 151 -6.24 9.81 -9.46
N GLY A 152 -6.02 9.07 -10.54
CA GLY A 152 -6.12 9.60 -11.90
C GLY A 152 -5.21 10.80 -12.21
N PRO A 153 -5.74 11.87 -12.82
CA PRO A 153 -4.94 13.03 -13.22
C PRO A 153 -4.19 13.73 -12.10
N ALA A 154 -4.74 13.76 -10.88
CA ALA A 154 -4.10 14.34 -9.72
C ALA A 154 -2.77 13.68 -9.34
N ALA A 155 -2.57 12.42 -9.72
CA ALA A 155 -1.35 11.66 -9.42
C ALA A 155 -0.22 11.88 -10.44
N ALA A 156 -0.49 12.43 -11.61
CA ALA A 156 0.46 12.48 -12.74
C ALA A 156 1.76 13.24 -12.44
N ARG A 157 1.72 14.30 -11.61
CA ARG A 157 2.91 15.06 -11.25
C ARG A 157 3.93 14.25 -10.43
N TYR A 158 3.51 13.18 -9.75
CA TYR A 158 4.40 12.36 -8.92
C TYR A 158 5.26 11.39 -9.75
N GLY A 159 5.02 11.29 -11.06
CA GLY A 159 5.87 10.58 -12.02
C GLY A 159 5.83 9.06 -11.88
N ASN A 160 7.00 8.45 -11.80
CA ASN A 160 7.16 7.00 -11.88
C ASN A 160 6.41 6.24 -10.77
N GLY A 161 5.56 5.29 -11.19
CA GLY A 161 4.80 4.42 -10.29
C GLY A 161 3.44 4.96 -9.89
N ALA A 162 3.07 6.19 -10.28
CA ALA A 162 1.80 6.83 -9.94
C ALA A 162 0.70 6.62 -10.99
N ALA A 163 0.83 5.63 -11.88
CA ALA A 163 -0.12 5.43 -12.98
C ALA A 163 -1.54 5.11 -12.52
N GLY A 164 -1.71 4.38 -11.40
CA GLY A 164 -3.00 4.15 -10.73
C GLY A 164 -3.36 5.26 -9.76
N GLY A 165 -2.37 5.79 -9.04
CA GLY A 165 -2.56 6.81 -8.04
C GLY A 165 -1.43 6.87 -7.01
N VAL A 166 -1.62 7.76 -6.03
CA VAL A 166 -0.67 8.01 -4.94
C VAL A 166 -1.39 7.91 -3.60
N ILE A 167 -0.75 7.25 -2.65
CA ILE A 167 -1.11 7.30 -1.22
C ILE A 167 0.00 8.06 -0.50
N ASN A 168 -0.31 9.23 0.04
CA ASN A 168 0.63 10.02 0.81
C ASN A 168 0.25 10.00 2.29
N ILE A 169 1.05 9.36 3.10
CA ILE A 169 0.86 9.24 4.55
C ILE A 169 1.59 10.40 5.20
N ILE A 170 0.85 11.35 5.76
CA ILE A 170 1.41 12.49 6.47
C ILE A 170 1.49 12.15 7.95
N THR A 171 2.68 12.27 8.51
CA THR A 171 2.92 12.02 9.93
C THR A 171 2.75 13.29 10.75
N LYS A 172 2.42 13.14 12.04
CA LYS A 172 2.28 14.28 12.96
C LYS A 172 3.56 15.09 13.01
N ALA A 173 3.43 16.40 12.99
CA ALA A 173 4.56 17.32 13.15
C ALA A 173 5.08 17.33 14.60
N PRO A 174 6.33 17.78 14.84
CA PRO A 174 6.78 18.20 16.16
C PRO A 174 5.88 19.32 16.72
N THR A 175 5.67 19.31 18.03
CA THR A 175 4.79 20.27 18.72
C THR A 175 5.61 21.38 19.42
N ASP A 176 4.97 22.53 19.65
CA ASP A 176 5.59 23.65 20.38
C ASP A 176 5.56 23.46 21.92
N GLU A 177 4.78 22.50 22.41
CA GLU A 177 4.75 22.06 23.80
C GLU A 177 5.14 20.59 23.92
N HIS A 178 5.59 20.17 25.11
CA HIS A 178 5.90 18.77 25.34
C HIS A 178 4.63 17.93 25.36
N HIS A 179 4.56 17.01 24.44
CA HIS A 179 3.46 16.07 24.28
C HIS A 179 3.98 14.63 24.30
N GLY A 180 3.25 13.78 25.00
CA GLY A 180 3.45 12.35 24.93
C GLY A 180 2.14 11.62 24.66
N ASN A 181 2.22 10.50 23.93
CA ASN A 181 1.11 9.57 23.79
C ASN A 181 1.60 8.13 23.93
N ALA A 182 0.78 7.30 24.57
CA ALA A 182 1.00 5.86 24.61
C ALA A 182 -0.32 5.16 24.27
N THR A 183 -0.26 4.22 23.33
CA THR A 183 -1.43 3.43 22.92
C THR A 183 -1.11 1.94 23.03
N ALA A 184 -2.03 1.21 23.66
CA ALA A 184 -2.05 -0.24 23.64
C ALA A 184 -3.31 -0.71 22.92
N TYR A 185 -3.14 -1.54 21.90
CA TYR A 185 -4.21 -2.14 21.09
C TYR A 185 -4.14 -3.65 21.16
N MET A 186 -5.29 -4.32 21.24
CA MET A 186 -5.40 -5.76 21.06
C MET A 186 -6.71 -6.13 20.41
N ASN A 187 -6.70 -7.21 19.65
CA ASN A 187 -7.91 -7.81 19.13
C ASN A 187 -8.04 -9.29 19.53
N PHE A 188 -9.27 -9.78 19.44
CA PHE A 188 -9.66 -11.11 19.86
C PHE A 188 -10.60 -11.70 18.79
N PRO A 189 -10.06 -12.41 17.79
CA PRO A 189 -10.89 -13.17 16.87
C PRO A 189 -11.75 -14.18 17.63
N GLU A 190 -13.03 -14.30 17.28
CA GLU A 190 -13.92 -15.29 17.93
C GLU A 190 -13.49 -16.72 17.58
N HIS A 191 -13.05 -16.91 16.34
CA HIS A 191 -12.56 -18.19 15.88
C HIS A 191 -11.10 -18.43 16.26
N SER A 192 -10.85 -19.47 17.05
CA SER A 192 -9.52 -19.79 17.59
C SER A 192 -8.44 -20.10 16.55
N ALA A 193 -8.84 -20.40 15.30
CA ALA A 193 -7.89 -20.60 14.21
C ALA A 193 -7.38 -19.28 13.58
N GLU A 194 -7.97 -18.15 13.93
CA GLU A 194 -7.53 -16.84 13.45
C GLU A 194 -6.51 -16.20 14.40
N GLY A 195 -5.48 -15.58 13.83
CA GLY A 195 -4.42 -14.94 14.59
C GLY A 195 -4.82 -13.60 15.21
N ALA A 196 -4.59 -13.45 16.52
CA ALA A 196 -4.83 -12.22 17.27
C ALA A 196 -3.66 -11.23 17.14
N THR A 197 -3.97 -9.93 17.19
CA THR A 197 -2.98 -8.84 17.13
C THR A 197 -2.84 -8.14 18.47
N ARG A 198 -1.59 -7.78 18.81
CA ARG A 198 -1.25 -6.90 19.93
C ARG A 198 -0.26 -5.85 19.44
N ARG A 199 -0.53 -4.58 19.79
CA ARG A 199 0.31 -3.44 19.39
C ARG A 199 0.47 -2.48 20.54
N THR A 200 1.69 -1.96 20.69
CA THR A 200 2.00 -0.87 21.62
C THR A 200 2.77 0.20 20.87
N ASN A 201 2.31 1.42 20.98
CA ASN A 201 2.94 2.60 20.41
C ASN A 201 3.23 3.62 21.51
N LEU A 202 4.37 4.30 21.39
CA LEU A 202 4.77 5.43 22.22
C LEU A 202 5.24 6.55 21.32
N GLY A 203 4.71 7.75 21.51
CA GLY A 203 5.13 8.96 20.82
C GLY A 203 5.48 10.06 21.82
N LEU A 204 6.51 10.83 21.52
CA LEU A 204 6.97 12.00 22.25
C LEU A 204 7.29 13.12 21.27
N SER A 205 6.87 14.33 21.58
CA SER A 205 7.22 15.52 20.80
C SER A 205 7.31 16.76 21.69
N GLY A 206 8.00 17.79 21.26
CA GLY A 206 8.09 19.05 21.98
C GLY A 206 9.30 19.88 21.59
N PRO A 207 9.43 21.09 22.17
CA PRO A 207 10.56 21.96 21.96
C PRO A 207 11.79 21.44 22.73
N LEU A 208 12.98 21.57 22.12
CA LEU A 208 14.28 21.48 22.79
C LEU A 208 14.83 22.87 23.10
N THR A 209 14.56 23.82 22.21
CA THR A 209 14.84 25.25 22.35
C THR A 209 13.77 26.03 21.58
N ASP A 210 13.79 27.36 21.63
CA ASP A 210 12.86 28.22 20.87
C ASP A 210 12.90 28.00 19.35
N HIS A 211 13.98 27.41 18.84
CA HIS A 211 14.20 27.18 17.42
C HIS A 211 14.33 25.70 17.04
N LEU A 212 14.35 24.79 18.00
CA LEU A 212 14.54 23.37 17.74
C LEU A 212 13.48 22.56 18.47
N SER A 213 12.71 21.81 17.72
CA SER A 213 11.72 20.86 18.26
C SER A 213 12.03 19.43 17.82
N TYR A 214 11.45 18.46 18.52
CA TYR A 214 11.67 17.06 18.22
C TYR A 214 10.35 16.29 18.18
N ARG A 215 10.36 15.20 17.44
CA ARG A 215 9.37 14.13 17.50
C ARG A 215 10.10 12.79 17.51
N LEU A 216 9.71 11.91 18.41
CA LEU A 216 10.22 10.54 18.51
C LEU A 216 9.04 9.59 18.70
N TYR A 217 9.00 8.49 17.96
CA TYR A 217 8.04 7.44 18.24
C TYR A 217 8.66 6.04 18.13
N GLY A 218 8.08 5.11 18.88
CA GLY A 218 8.38 3.70 18.82
C GLY A 218 7.11 2.85 18.75
N ASN A 219 7.17 1.75 18.02
CA ASN A 219 6.05 0.85 17.83
C ASN A 219 6.51 -0.61 17.89
N VAL A 220 5.72 -1.44 18.57
CA VAL A 220 5.91 -2.90 18.58
C VAL A 220 4.56 -3.56 18.30
N THR A 221 4.51 -4.35 17.23
CA THR A 221 3.30 -5.10 16.85
C THR A 221 3.63 -6.58 16.74
N LYS A 222 2.72 -7.41 17.23
CA LYS A 222 2.72 -8.86 17.00
C LYS A 222 1.32 -9.30 16.60
N THR A 223 1.20 -9.94 15.44
CA THR A 223 0.01 -10.69 15.03
C THR A 223 0.37 -12.16 14.98
N GLU A 224 -0.40 -13.02 15.62
CA GLU A 224 -0.21 -14.47 15.50
C GLU A 224 -0.63 -14.92 14.09
N ALA A 225 -0.03 -16.00 13.60
CA ALA A 225 -0.44 -16.62 12.35
C ALA A 225 -1.81 -17.32 12.51
N ASP A 226 -2.57 -17.41 11.43
CA ASP A 226 -3.73 -18.28 11.38
C ASP A 226 -3.28 -19.75 11.50
N ASP A 227 -4.19 -20.62 11.99
CA ASP A 227 -3.95 -22.06 12.05
C ASP A 227 -3.71 -22.62 10.65
N VAL A 228 -2.79 -23.57 10.53
CA VAL A 228 -2.41 -24.18 9.26
C VAL A 228 -3.56 -24.89 8.54
N ASN A 229 -4.62 -25.24 9.27
CA ASN A 229 -5.80 -25.93 8.75
C ASN A 229 -7.01 -25.01 8.58
N ILE A 230 -6.85 -23.67 8.71
CA ILE A 230 -7.99 -22.73 8.67
C ILE A 230 -8.84 -22.87 7.40
N ASN A 231 -8.22 -23.24 6.28
CA ASN A 231 -8.88 -23.45 4.99
C ASN A 231 -9.20 -24.94 4.70
N SER A 232 -9.06 -25.83 5.68
CA SER A 232 -9.37 -27.24 5.52
C SER A 232 -10.86 -27.43 5.19
N GLY A 233 -11.15 -28.24 4.16
CA GLY A 233 -12.52 -28.44 3.66
C GLY A 233 -13.04 -27.37 2.69
N HIS A 234 -12.24 -26.33 2.41
CA HIS A 234 -12.59 -25.25 1.47
C HIS A 234 -11.70 -25.22 0.21
N THR A 235 -10.84 -26.20 0.05
CA THR A 235 -9.92 -26.28 -1.10
C THR A 235 -10.61 -26.83 -2.35
N VAL A 236 -10.14 -26.43 -3.52
CA VAL A 236 -10.66 -26.89 -4.83
C VAL A 236 -10.36 -28.38 -5.06
N SER A 237 -9.32 -28.90 -4.43
CA SER A 237 -9.00 -30.33 -4.44
C SER A 237 -8.77 -30.85 -3.02
N ASP A 238 -9.25 -32.04 -2.72
CA ASP A 238 -9.13 -32.68 -1.39
C ASP A 238 -7.67 -32.91 -0.92
N GLN A 239 -6.70 -32.63 -1.77
CA GLN A 239 -5.31 -32.92 -1.52
C GLN A 239 -4.46 -31.72 -1.06
N ILE A 240 -5.01 -30.48 -1.11
CA ILE A 240 -4.19 -29.28 -0.93
C ILE A 240 -4.92 -28.26 -0.07
N THR A 241 -4.51 -28.12 1.18
CA THR A 241 -4.99 -27.04 2.06
C THR A 241 -4.14 -25.79 1.83
N THR A 242 -4.77 -24.69 1.41
CA THR A 242 -4.10 -23.39 1.34
C THR A 242 -3.91 -22.80 2.74
N ALA A 243 -2.79 -22.15 2.97
CA ALA A 243 -2.56 -21.46 4.23
C ALA A 243 -3.46 -20.24 4.40
N GLY A 244 -3.76 -19.90 5.65
CA GLY A 244 -4.36 -18.64 6.05
C GLY A 244 -3.37 -17.48 6.01
N ARG A 245 -3.62 -16.48 6.86
CA ARG A 245 -2.75 -15.31 6.99
C ARG A 245 -1.52 -15.67 7.80
N GLU A 246 -0.35 -15.28 7.30
CA GLU A 246 0.86 -15.30 8.11
C GLU A 246 0.73 -14.29 9.26
N GLY A 247 1.34 -14.61 10.38
CA GLY A 247 1.49 -13.66 11.45
C GLY A 247 2.61 -12.66 11.14
N LEU A 248 2.77 -11.66 12.02
CA LEU A 248 3.79 -10.63 11.84
C LEU A 248 4.39 -10.17 13.18
N ARG A 249 5.62 -9.66 13.08
CA ARG A 249 6.35 -9.00 14.15
C ARG A 249 7.01 -7.74 13.62
N ASN A 250 6.48 -6.58 13.99
CA ASN A 250 7.03 -5.29 13.57
C ASN A 250 7.63 -4.57 14.76
N ARG A 251 8.71 -3.85 14.50
CA ARG A 251 9.36 -2.94 15.45
C ARG A 251 9.84 -1.74 14.68
N ASP A 252 9.38 -0.57 15.09
CA ASP A 252 9.64 0.68 14.40
C ASP A 252 10.11 1.72 15.42
N VAL A 253 11.13 2.49 15.04
CA VAL A 253 11.58 3.70 15.75
C VAL A 253 11.85 4.76 14.71
N ASN A 254 11.30 5.94 14.91
CA ASN A 254 11.53 7.09 14.04
C ASN A 254 11.71 8.35 14.90
N GLY A 255 12.69 9.15 14.52
CA GLY A 255 12.96 10.45 15.13
C GLY A 255 13.02 11.54 14.05
N MET A 256 12.57 12.73 14.42
CA MET A 256 12.68 13.95 13.65
C MET A 256 13.18 15.07 14.57
N LEU A 257 14.12 15.87 14.08
CA LEU A 257 14.49 17.16 14.64
C LEU A 257 14.10 18.23 13.64
N SER A 258 13.29 19.18 14.06
CA SER A 258 12.84 20.30 13.25
C SER A 258 13.52 21.57 13.73
N TRP A 259 14.35 22.15 12.89
CA TRP A 259 15.06 23.38 13.16
C TRP A 259 14.41 24.54 12.41
N ARG A 260 13.77 25.43 13.15
CA ARG A 260 13.22 26.70 12.68
C ARG A 260 14.38 27.71 12.60
N MET A 261 14.98 27.85 11.43
CA MET A 261 16.09 28.79 11.20
C MET A 261 15.65 30.25 11.43
N ASN A 262 14.43 30.54 11.06
CA ASN A 262 13.68 31.77 11.31
C ASN A 262 12.17 31.47 11.11
N ASP A 263 11.31 32.50 11.22
CA ASP A 263 9.85 32.34 11.12
C ASP A 263 9.36 31.83 9.76
N ARG A 264 10.23 31.77 8.74
CA ARG A 264 9.89 31.41 7.37
C ARG A 264 10.71 30.25 6.80
N GLN A 265 11.69 29.76 7.53
CA GLN A 265 12.59 28.70 7.02
C GLN A 265 12.73 27.61 8.06
N THR A 266 12.44 26.39 7.65
CA THR A 266 12.53 25.20 8.52
C THR A 266 13.35 24.11 7.83
N VAL A 267 14.20 23.45 8.61
CA VAL A 267 14.95 22.27 8.17
C VAL A 267 14.65 21.11 9.11
N ASP A 268 14.14 20.02 8.56
CA ASP A 268 13.89 18.79 9.30
C ASP A 268 14.99 17.76 9.01
N PHE A 269 15.44 17.12 10.06
CA PHE A 269 16.35 15.97 10.03
C PHE A 269 15.60 14.74 10.52
N GLU A 270 15.50 13.73 9.69
CA GLU A 270 14.76 12.51 9.98
C GLU A 270 15.67 11.30 9.98
N ALA A 271 15.46 10.40 10.93
CA ALA A 271 16.09 9.10 10.98
C ALA A 271 15.07 8.05 11.44
N GLY A 272 14.97 6.95 10.71
CA GLY A 272 14.04 5.87 11.00
C GLY A 272 14.67 4.50 10.83
N PHE A 273 14.28 3.59 11.70
CA PHE A 273 14.60 2.17 11.61
C PHE A 273 13.34 1.35 11.82
N SER A 274 13.06 0.45 10.89
CA SER A 274 11.92 -0.46 10.97
C SER A 274 12.35 -1.89 10.67
N ARG A 275 11.74 -2.83 11.38
CA ARG A 275 11.92 -4.26 11.17
C ARG A 275 10.55 -4.93 11.08
N GLN A 276 10.31 -5.65 10.00
CA GLN A 276 9.12 -6.43 9.77
C GLN A 276 9.48 -7.90 9.54
N GLY A 277 8.91 -8.79 10.35
CA GLY A 277 9.05 -10.23 10.19
C GLY A 277 7.70 -10.90 10.01
N ASN A 278 7.62 -11.95 9.19
CA ASN A 278 6.45 -12.83 9.15
C ASN A 278 6.49 -13.84 10.30
N ILE A 279 5.36 -14.49 10.55
CA ILE A 279 5.26 -15.73 11.33
C ILE A 279 4.66 -16.76 10.38
N TYR A 280 5.48 -17.72 9.95
CA TYR A 280 5.14 -18.66 8.90
C TYR A 280 4.03 -19.62 9.31
N THR A 281 3.04 -19.83 8.43
CA THR A 281 1.91 -20.74 8.63
C THR A 281 1.71 -21.70 7.47
N ASN A 282 2.79 -22.29 6.96
CA ASN A 282 2.76 -23.28 5.88
C ASN A 282 2.33 -22.73 4.52
N ASP A 283 2.41 -21.42 4.29
CA ASP A 283 2.07 -20.89 2.98
C ASP A 283 3.09 -21.30 1.91
N SER A 284 2.56 -21.77 0.82
CA SER A 284 3.32 -22.13 -0.36
C SER A 284 2.43 -21.86 -1.55
N MET A 285 2.89 -21.07 -2.50
CA MET A 285 2.19 -20.89 -3.78
C MET A 285 2.09 -22.19 -4.57
N LEU A 286 2.93 -23.16 -4.25
CA LEU A 286 2.90 -24.53 -4.73
C LEU A 286 2.54 -25.43 -3.59
N ASN A 287 1.28 -25.55 -3.28
CA ASN A 287 0.84 -26.68 -2.49
C ASN A 287 0.92 -27.98 -3.30
N VAL A 288 2.11 -28.31 -3.73
CA VAL A 288 2.39 -29.60 -4.36
C VAL A 288 2.70 -30.57 -3.25
N GLY A 289 1.69 -31.21 -2.77
CA GLY A 289 1.88 -32.28 -1.84
C GLY A 289 0.82 -32.30 -0.75
N ALA A 290 0.15 -33.43 -0.72
CA ALA A 290 -0.80 -33.81 0.29
C ALA A 290 -0.39 -33.39 1.70
N ALA A 291 -1.37 -33.09 2.54
CA ALA A 291 -1.17 -33.26 3.97
C ALA A 291 -0.58 -34.67 4.21
N PRO A 292 0.37 -34.80 5.10
CA PRO A 292 0.77 -33.87 6.14
C PRO A 292 1.83 -32.85 5.68
N ILE A 293 1.93 -31.74 6.42
CA ILE A 293 2.97 -30.72 6.24
C ILE A 293 4.30 -31.37 5.99
N SER A 294 4.96 -31.03 4.86
CA SER A 294 6.23 -31.67 4.52
C SER A 294 7.28 -31.48 5.62
N SER A 295 8.15 -32.47 5.80
CA SER A 295 9.25 -32.41 6.77
C SER A 295 10.16 -31.18 6.57
N ALA A 296 10.23 -30.63 5.36
CA ALA A 296 10.98 -29.42 5.06
C ALA A 296 10.30 -28.14 5.61
N ARG A 297 8.97 -28.11 5.73
CA ARG A 297 8.21 -26.95 6.17
C ARG A 297 7.86 -26.97 7.65
N SER A 298 7.62 -28.15 8.21
CA SER A 298 7.24 -28.33 9.62
C SER A 298 8.17 -27.60 10.61
N PRO A 299 9.51 -27.60 10.47
CA PRO A 299 10.39 -26.89 11.39
C PRO A 299 10.23 -25.36 11.40
N TRP A 300 9.62 -24.80 10.35
CA TRP A 300 9.48 -23.35 10.18
C TRP A 300 8.13 -22.80 10.67
N LEU A 301 7.19 -23.64 11.02
CA LEU A 301 5.90 -23.21 11.55
C LEU A 301 6.09 -22.35 12.79
N GLY A 302 5.43 -21.18 12.82
CA GLY A 302 5.53 -20.22 13.91
C GLY A 302 6.86 -19.44 13.98
N ARG A 303 7.77 -19.67 13.03
CA ARG A 303 9.07 -18.97 12.93
C ARG A 303 9.06 -17.93 11.82
N GLU A 304 10.04 -17.05 11.83
CA GLU A 304 10.26 -16.07 10.77
C GLU A 304 11.02 -16.70 9.61
N THR A 305 10.43 -16.68 8.42
CA THR A 305 11.05 -17.10 7.16
C THR A 305 11.39 -15.91 6.28
N ASN A 306 10.85 -14.75 6.59
CA ASN A 306 11.10 -13.48 5.90
C ASN A 306 11.23 -12.36 6.94
N THR A 307 12.28 -11.56 6.83
CA THR A 307 12.49 -10.37 7.68
C THR A 307 13.00 -9.24 6.82
N MET A 308 12.29 -8.14 6.82
CA MET A 308 12.66 -6.92 6.12
C MET A 308 13.11 -5.86 7.13
N TYR A 309 14.28 -5.27 6.89
CA TYR A 309 14.83 -4.15 7.65
C TYR A 309 14.84 -2.92 6.75
N ARG A 310 14.32 -1.82 7.23
CA ARG A 310 14.31 -0.54 6.53
C ARG A 310 14.99 0.52 7.39
N GLU A 311 15.98 1.18 6.82
CA GLU A 311 16.65 2.37 7.36
C GLU A 311 16.30 3.54 6.46
N ASN A 312 15.87 4.66 7.04
CA ASN A 312 15.49 5.86 6.30
C ASN A 312 16.12 7.08 6.96
N TYR A 313 16.77 7.91 6.15
CA TYR A 313 17.36 9.17 6.57
C TYR A 313 16.94 10.25 5.58
N ALA A 314 16.49 11.40 6.08
CA ALA A 314 16.13 12.51 5.22
C ALA A 314 16.49 13.85 5.84
N VAL A 315 16.81 14.81 4.98
CA VAL A 315 16.89 16.23 5.32
C VAL A 315 15.92 16.95 4.41
N THR A 316 14.96 17.68 5.00
CA THR A 316 13.92 18.41 4.28
C THR A 316 13.98 19.88 4.65
N HIS A 317 14.11 20.75 3.65
CA HIS A 317 14.00 22.20 3.80
C HIS A 317 12.64 22.66 3.30
N ARG A 318 11.98 23.52 4.06
CA ARG A 318 10.78 24.27 3.67
C ARG A 318 11.00 25.76 3.89
N GLY A 319 10.63 26.56 2.90
CA GLY A 319 10.84 28.00 2.95
C GLY A 319 9.67 28.78 2.38
N LEU A 320 9.37 29.92 3.04
CA LEU A 320 8.51 30.97 2.56
C LEU A 320 9.37 32.21 2.33
N TRP A 321 9.30 32.81 1.15
CA TRP A 321 10.12 33.94 0.72
C TRP A 321 9.31 35.23 0.73
N ASP A 322 9.97 36.40 0.79
CA ASP A 322 9.30 37.70 0.81
C ASP A 322 8.42 37.95 -0.42
N SER A 323 8.71 37.31 -1.54
CA SER A 323 7.89 37.32 -2.76
C SER A 323 6.57 36.55 -2.64
N GLY A 324 6.30 35.89 -1.51
CA GLY A 324 5.23 34.93 -1.36
C GLY A 324 5.54 33.57 -1.96
N ALA A 325 6.71 33.40 -2.57
CA ALA A 325 7.15 32.11 -3.11
C ALA A 325 7.42 31.10 -2.01
N THR A 326 7.17 29.82 -2.27
CA THR A 326 7.52 28.72 -1.38
C THR A 326 8.52 27.79 -2.00
N THR A 327 9.36 27.19 -1.16
CA THR A 327 10.28 26.13 -1.56
C THR A 327 10.10 24.90 -0.70
N GLN A 328 10.17 23.73 -1.32
CA GLN A 328 10.31 22.46 -0.62
C GLN A 328 11.40 21.64 -1.30
N SER A 329 12.40 21.23 -0.55
CA SER A 329 13.49 20.41 -1.07
C SER A 329 13.86 19.33 -0.07
N TYR A 330 14.21 18.15 -0.54
CA TYR A 330 14.72 17.11 0.35
C TYR A 330 15.78 16.24 -0.32
N ILE A 331 16.61 15.67 0.52
CA ILE A 331 17.47 14.53 0.20
C ILE A 331 17.06 13.39 1.11
N GLN A 332 16.74 12.25 0.50
CA GLN A 332 16.37 11.02 1.23
C GLN A 332 17.32 9.90 0.83
N TYR A 333 17.77 9.14 1.81
CA TYR A 333 18.43 7.86 1.62
C TYR A 333 17.65 6.76 2.33
N GLU A 334 17.24 5.76 1.57
CA GLU A 334 16.56 4.57 2.07
C GLU A 334 17.39 3.34 1.77
N ARG A 335 17.58 2.49 2.78
CA ARG A 335 18.19 1.18 2.65
C ARG A 335 17.23 0.12 3.14
N THR A 336 16.90 -0.84 2.27
CA THR A 336 16.08 -2.00 2.62
C THR A 336 16.92 -3.26 2.49
N ARG A 337 16.90 -4.11 3.53
CA ARG A 337 17.47 -5.45 3.52
C ARG A 337 16.35 -6.46 3.70
N ASN A 338 16.07 -7.21 2.66
CA ASN A 338 15.07 -8.27 2.66
C ASN A 338 15.76 -9.62 2.83
N LYS A 339 15.75 -10.14 4.05
CA LYS A 339 16.31 -11.46 4.39
C LYS A 339 15.18 -12.48 4.38
N ARG A 340 15.30 -13.47 3.49
CA ARG A 340 14.30 -14.54 3.40
C ARG A 340 14.93 -15.90 3.28
N LEU A 341 14.21 -16.93 3.75
CA LEU A 341 14.57 -18.31 3.55
C LEU A 341 14.55 -18.60 2.05
N GLN A 342 15.66 -19.18 1.57
CA GLN A 342 15.80 -19.49 0.16
C GLN A 342 14.76 -20.50 -0.29
N GLU A 343 14.16 -20.21 -1.42
CA GLU A 343 13.19 -21.05 -2.08
C GLU A 343 13.90 -21.99 -3.04
N GLY A 344 13.29 -23.14 -3.30
CA GLY A 344 13.86 -24.15 -4.18
C GLY A 344 14.15 -23.61 -5.59
N LEU A 345 15.25 -24.07 -6.19
CA LEU A 345 15.74 -23.57 -7.47
C LEU A 345 14.90 -23.96 -8.68
N ALA A 346 14.15 -25.04 -8.60
CA ALA A 346 13.47 -25.59 -9.76
C ALA A 346 12.02 -25.11 -9.83
N GLY A 347 11.79 -23.92 -10.36
CA GLY A 347 10.45 -23.42 -10.64
C GLY A 347 9.54 -23.44 -9.42
N ALA A 348 10.15 -23.60 -8.27
CA ALA A 348 9.46 -23.42 -7.05
C ALA A 348 9.02 -21.96 -7.05
N ALA A 349 7.74 -21.77 -7.15
CA ALA A 349 7.13 -20.52 -6.83
C ALA A 349 7.69 -20.02 -5.51
N GLU A 350 7.70 -18.73 -5.35
CA GLU A 350 7.96 -18.13 -4.06
C GLU A 350 7.22 -18.90 -2.97
N GLY A 351 7.91 -19.30 -1.93
CA GLY A 351 7.33 -20.07 -0.85
C GLY A 351 7.69 -21.55 -0.80
N ASN A 352 8.26 -22.13 -1.81
CA ASN A 352 8.81 -23.48 -1.70
C ASN A 352 10.16 -23.41 -0.99
N LEU A 353 10.15 -23.69 0.30
CA LEU A 353 11.34 -23.66 1.11
C LEU A 353 12.33 -24.71 0.63
N SER A 354 13.57 -24.26 0.38
CA SER A 354 14.68 -25.14 0.05
C SER A 354 14.97 -26.10 1.22
N ALA A 355 15.25 -27.35 0.91
CA ALA A 355 15.71 -28.33 1.91
C ALA A 355 17.01 -27.91 2.63
N ASN A 356 17.74 -26.94 2.08
CA ASN A 356 19.03 -26.50 2.63
C ASN A 356 18.89 -25.49 3.77
N ASN A 357 17.69 -24.99 4.06
CA ASN A 357 17.42 -24.04 5.15
C ASN A 357 18.31 -22.78 5.15
N LEU A 358 18.77 -22.34 3.98
CA LEU A 358 19.64 -21.19 3.82
C LEU A 358 18.81 -19.91 3.69
N PHE A 359 19.31 -18.81 4.24
CA PHE A 359 18.78 -17.49 4.05
C PHE A 359 19.55 -16.72 2.96
N GLY A 360 18.83 -16.06 2.09
CA GLY A 360 19.35 -15.04 1.18
C GLY A 360 19.00 -13.64 1.68
N THR A 361 19.78 -12.64 1.31
CA THR A 361 19.50 -11.23 1.61
C THR A 361 19.62 -10.43 0.33
N THR A 362 18.54 -9.75 -0.04
CA THR A 362 18.52 -8.72 -1.07
C THR A 362 18.70 -7.38 -0.39
N GLU A 363 19.63 -6.56 -0.87
CA GLU A 363 19.81 -5.18 -0.43
C GLU A 363 19.37 -4.23 -1.52
N LEU A 364 18.50 -3.27 -1.17
CA LEU A 364 18.07 -2.17 -2.04
C LEU A 364 18.44 -0.85 -1.39
N LYS A 365 19.11 0.01 -2.13
CA LYS A 365 19.46 1.38 -1.74
C LYS A 365 18.81 2.34 -2.70
N ASN A 366 18.02 3.28 -2.17
CA ASN A 366 17.39 4.35 -2.91
C ASN A 366 17.92 5.69 -2.40
N THR A 367 18.33 6.56 -3.31
CA THR A 367 18.65 7.95 -3.00
C THR A 367 17.75 8.83 -3.83
N THR A 368 16.99 9.71 -3.18
CA THR A 368 16.11 10.68 -3.85
C THR A 368 16.54 12.08 -3.47
N VAL A 369 16.75 12.93 -4.47
CA VAL A 369 16.94 14.37 -4.31
C VAL A 369 15.78 15.04 -5.03
N HIS A 370 15.05 15.88 -4.33
CA HIS A 370 13.88 16.59 -4.84
C HIS A 370 13.94 18.06 -4.46
N GLY A 371 13.49 18.91 -5.36
CA GLY A 371 13.32 20.33 -5.11
C GLY A 371 12.19 20.89 -5.93
N GLU A 372 11.34 21.68 -5.30
CA GLU A 372 10.28 22.44 -5.97
C GLU A 372 10.25 23.88 -5.45
N PHE A 373 9.89 24.78 -6.34
CA PHE A 373 9.70 26.21 -6.11
C PHE A 373 8.35 26.60 -6.67
N SER A 374 7.46 27.16 -5.83
CA SER A 374 6.14 27.65 -6.21
C SER A 374 6.11 29.15 -6.04
N LEU A 375 5.71 29.86 -7.10
CA LEU A 375 5.68 31.32 -7.17
C LEU A 375 4.25 31.79 -7.46
N PRO A 376 3.60 32.49 -6.53
CA PRO A 376 2.36 33.18 -6.82
C PRO A 376 2.63 34.37 -7.73
N LEU A 377 1.87 34.49 -8.78
CA LEU A 377 1.94 35.56 -9.77
C LEU A 377 0.56 36.18 -9.90
N SER A 378 0.48 37.50 -9.69
CA SER A 378 -0.74 38.27 -9.84
C SER A 378 -0.57 39.21 -11.04
N GLY A 379 -1.56 39.25 -11.93
CA GLY A 379 -1.54 40.05 -13.14
C GLY A 379 -2.92 40.18 -13.76
N ILE A 380 -3.07 39.74 -15.01
CA ILE A 380 -4.38 39.64 -15.69
C ILE A 380 -5.23 38.57 -15.03
N VAL A 381 -4.58 37.51 -14.55
CA VAL A 381 -5.16 36.40 -13.79
C VAL A 381 -4.23 36.08 -12.61
N ASP A 382 -4.79 35.57 -11.54
CA ASP A 382 -4.03 35.03 -10.41
C ASP A 382 -3.60 33.60 -10.74
N GLN A 383 -2.32 33.30 -10.50
CA GLN A 383 -1.77 31.97 -10.81
C GLN A 383 -0.66 31.60 -9.84
N VAL A 384 -0.42 30.31 -9.68
CA VAL A 384 0.71 29.77 -8.94
C VAL A 384 1.51 28.87 -9.85
N LEU A 385 2.69 29.36 -10.24
CA LEU A 385 3.62 28.61 -11.08
C LEU A 385 4.55 27.79 -10.19
N THR A 386 4.55 26.47 -10.37
CA THR A 386 5.45 25.53 -9.69
C THR A 386 6.43 24.95 -10.69
N VAL A 387 7.72 25.00 -10.36
CA VAL A 387 8.77 24.31 -11.10
C VAL A 387 9.55 23.41 -10.17
N GLY A 388 9.98 22.26 -10.65
CA GLY A 388 10.73 21.34 -9.80
C GLY A 388 11.61 20.37 -10.59
N ALA A 389 12.50 19.73 -9.84
CA ALA A 389 13.42 18.71 -10.33
C ALA A 389 13.55 17.57 -9.34
N GLU A 390 13.78 16.38 -9.84
CA GLU A 390 13.95 15.18 -9.02
C GLU A 390 15.03 14.27 -9.62
N LEU A 391 15.85 13.69 -8.76
CA LEU A 391 16.79 12.63 -9.13
C LEU A 391 16.59 11.45 -8.20
N VAL A 392 16.29 10.29 -8.79
CA VAL A 392 16.15 9.02 -8.08
C VAL A 392 17.25 8.08 -8.56
N GLN A 393 18.03 7.54 -7.63
CA GLN A 393 19.00 6.48 -7.90
C GLN A 393 18.64 5.25 -7.09
N GLN A 394 18.46 4.13 -7.80
CA GLN A 394 18.21 2.81 -7.20
C GLN A 394 19.41 1.90 -7.45
N LYS A 395 19.85 1.21 -6.40
CA LYS A 395 20.90 0.18 -6.48
C LYS A 395 20.44 -1.04 -5.70
N MET A 396 20.42 -2.18 -6.36
CA MET A 396 20.02 -3.46 -5.78
C MET A 396 21.18 -4.44 -5.86
N ASP A 397 21.39 -5.17 -4.79
CA ASP A 397 22.28 -6.33 -4.73
C ASP A 397 21.48 -7.56 -4.28
N ASP A 398 21.26 -8.49 -5.20
CA ASP A 398 20.55 -9.75 -4.95
C ASP A 398 21.42 -10.93 -5.40
N PRO A 399 22.27 -11.43 -4.50
CA PRO A 399 23.17 -12.54 -4.82
C PRO A 399 22.45 -13.85 -5.05
N PHE A 400 21.19 -13.96 -4.67
CA PHE A 400 20.42 -15.18 -4.84
C PHE A 400 19.61 -15.20 -6.13
N SER A 401 18.78 -14.19 -6.39
CA SER A 401 17.88 -14.20 -7.55
C SER A 401 18.62 -13.91 -8.86
N ASN A 402 19.54 -12.94 -8.85
CA ASN A 402 20.29 -12.57 -10.06
C ASN A 402 21.32 -13.61 -10.50
N THR A 403 21.72 -14.49 -9.60
CA THR A 403 22.70 -15.57 -9.87
C THR A 403 22.12 -16.96 -9.73
N GLN A 404 20.81 -17.11 -9.73
CA GLN A 404 20.15 -18.41 -9.64
C GLN A 404 20.68 -19.37 -10.69
N ALA A 405 20.95 -20.63 -10.31
CA ALA A 405 21.52 -21.61 -11.18
C ALA A 405 20.64 -21.89 -12.42
N ILE A 406 21.25 -22.02 -13.57
CA ILE A 406 20.60 -22.55 -14.78
C ILE A 406 20.62 -24.08 -14.64
N VAL A 407 19.46 -24.66 -14.35
CA VAL A 407 19.30 -26.06 -13.93
C VAL A 407 18.97 -27.01 -15.10
N ASP A 408 18.54 -26.48 -16.24
CA ASP A 408 18.13 -27.28 -17.40
C ASP A 408 18.55 -26.63 -18.72
N GLY A 409 19.51 -27.21 -19.38
CA GLY A 409 20.09 -26.68 -20.61
C GLY A 409 20.98 -25.45 -20.39
N SER A 410 21.21 -24.68 -21.44
CA SER A 410 21.92 -23.41 -21.42
C SER A 410 21.12 -22.33 -22.15
N ILE A 411 21.12 -21.12 -21.58
CA ILE A 411 20.38 -19.97 -22.13
C ILE A 411 21.36 -19.17 -23.00
N PRO A 412 21.04 -18.93 -24.30
CA PRO A 412 21.92 -18.15 -25.18
C PRO A 412 22.23 -16.78 -24.60
N GLY A 413 23.49 -16.40 -24.55
CA GLY A 413 23.93 -15.09 -24.04
C GLY A 413 23.99 -14.96 -22.52
N ILE A 414 23.59 -15.98 -21.75
CA ILE A 414 23.62 -15.96 -20.28
C ILE A 414 24.70 -16.91 -19.75
N SER A 415 25.63 -16.37 -18.97
CA SER A 415 26.62 -17.18 -18.28
C SER A 415 25.99 -18.01 -17.17
N SER A 416 26.34 -19.27 -17.04
CA SER A 416 25.91 -20.13 -15.95
C SER A 416 26.60 -19.80 -14.60
N THR A 417 27.79 -19.19 -14.66
CA THR A 417 28.68 -19.06 -13.49
C THR A 417 29.10 -17.63 -13.16
N ASN A 418 29.07 -16.72 -14.13
CA ASN A 418 29.57 -15.34 -13.96
C ASN A 418 28.50 -14.31 -14.29
N ARG A 419 27.53 -14.14 -13.39
CA ARG A 419 26.47 -13.12 -13.48
C ARG A 419 26.60 -12.13 -12.34
N SER A 420 26.34 -10.85 -12.65
CA SER A 420 26.33 -9.80 -11.63
C SER A 420 25.16 -10.00 -10.66
N THR A 421 25.45 -9.86 -9.36
CA THR A 421 24.43 -9.78 -8.31
C THR A 421 23.74 -8.41 -8.30
N GLN A 422 24.36 -7.41 -8.94
CA GLN A 422 23.96 -6.00 -8.85
C GLN A 422 23.15 -5.57 -10.06
N SER A 423 22.15 -4.73 -9.79
CA SER A 423 21.33 -4.01 -10.76
C SER A 423 21.16 -2.57 -10.29
N SER A 424 21.13 -1.62 -11.21
CA SER A 424 20.90 -0.22 -10.85
C SER A 424 20.11 0.51 -11.94
N ALA A 425 19.40 1.56 -11.55
CA ALA A 425 18.73 2.48 -12.45
C ALA A 425 18.77 3.91 -11.88
N ARG A 426 18.72 4.89 -12.76
CA ARG A 426 18.65 6.30 -12.44
C ARG A 426 17.54 6.97 -13.24
N ILE A 427 16.74 7.80 -12.54
CA ILE A 427 15.70 8.62 -13.16
C ILE A 427 15.98 10.07 -12.81
N ALA A 428 16.12 10.92 -13.82
CA ALA A 428 16.22 12.37 -13.67
C ALA A 428 14.95 13.00 -14.25
N SER A 429 14.35 13.92 -13.51
CA SER A 429 13.04 14.48 -13.84
C SER A 429 13.04 16.00 -13.70
N LEU A 430 12.27 16.64 -14.57
CA LEU A 430 11.94 18.07 -14.51
C LEU A 430 10.42 18.19 -14.66
N PHE A 431 9.80 19.09 -13.91
CA PHE A 431 8.38 19.35 -14.04
C PHE A 431 8.04 20.81 -13.87
N VAL A 432 6.96 21.20 -14.52
CA VAL A 432 6.33 22.51 -14.37
C VAL A 432 4.82 22.31 -14.27
N GLU A 433 4.19 23.06 -13.41
CA GLU A 433 2.73 23.07 -13.21
C GLU A 433 2.30 24.52 -12.95
N ASP A 434 1.20 24.90 -13.56
CA ASP A 434 0.62 26.22 -13.38
C ASP A 434 -0.86 26.08 -13.01
N ASN A 435 -1.23 26.66 -11.88
CA ASN A 435 -2.59 26.73 -11.38
C ASN A 435 -3.11 28.14 -11.63
N ILE A 436 -4.01 28.29 -12.57
CA ILE A 436 -4.49 29.57 -13.10
C ILE A 436 -5.96 29.76 -12.69
N GLU A 437 -6.25 30.77 -11.92
CA GLU A 437 -7.63 31.22 -11.71
C GLU A 437 -8.05 32.13 -12.87
N VAL A 438 -8.54 31.51 -13.95
CA VAL A 438 -8.91 32.24 -15.20
C VAL A 438 -10.08 33.23 -15.00
N ARG A 439 -10.89 33.00 -13.99
CA ARG A 439 -11.93 33.89 -13.44
C ARG A 439 -12.34 33.35 -12.06
N PRO A 440 -12.96 34.16 -11.18
CA PRO A 440 -13.44 33.71 -9.87
C PRO A 440 -14.23 32.39 -9.96
N GLY A 441 -13.80 31.39 -9.21
CA GLY A 441 -14.42 30.07 -9.19
C GLY A 441 -14.08 29.16 -10.37
N THR A 442 -13.14 29.56 -11.25
CA THR A 442 -12.67 28.71 -12.36
C THR A 442 -11.17 28.56 -12.32
N ILE A 443 -10.69 27.38 -11.91
CA ILE A 443 -9.27 27.06 -11.83
C ILE A 443 -8.92 26.07 -12.93
N VAL A 444 -7.90 26.40 -13.71
CA VAL A 444 -7.26 25.51 -14.70
C VAL A 444 -5.87 25.20 -14.22
N THR A 445 -5.60 23.90 -14.01
CA THR A 445 -4.25 23.42 -13.67
C THR A 445 -3.66 22.73 -14.91
N THR A 446 -2.58 23.27 -15.43
CA THR A 446 -1.84 22.67 -16.54
C THR A 446 -0.45 22.26 -16.06
N GLY A 447 0.00 21.10 -16.47
CA GLY A 447 1.30 20.60 -16.05
C GLY A 447 1.97 19.72 -17.10
N VAL A 448 3.29 19.64 -17.01
CA VAL A 448 4.07 18.69 -17.78
C VAL A 448 5.27 18.24 -16.94
N ARG A 449 5.50 16.93 -16.93
CA ARG A 449 6.68 16.31 -16.34
C ARG A 449 7.46 15.57 -17.43
N PHE A 450 8.78 15.78 -17.44
CA PHE A 450 9.73 15.03 -18.26
C PHE A 450 10.57 14.15 -17.33
N ASP A 451 10.69 12.87 -17.67
CA ASP A 451 11.51 11.89 -16.97
C ASP A 451 12.49 11.24 -17.94
N HIS A 452 13.75 11.16 -17.56
CA HIS A 452 14.80 10.42 -18.27
C HIS A 452 15.27 9.26 -17.41
N HIS A 453 14.98 8.04 -17.85
CA HIS A 453 15.45 6.80 -17.23
C HIS A 453 16.66 6.29 -18.00
N ASP A 454 17.76 5.98 -17.34
CA ASP A 454 19.04 5.63 -17.97
C ASP A 454 19.02 4.35 -18.81
N ILE A 455 18.00 3.48 -18.62
CA ILE A 455 17.81 2.24 -19.41
C ILE A 455 16.64 2.40 -20.39
N VAL A 456 15.49 2.89 -19.92
CA VAL A 456 14.21 2.91 -20.66
C VAL A 456 14.08 4.15 -21.56
N GLY A 457 14.86 5.20 -21.30
CA GLY A 457 14.84 6.45 -22.06
C GLY A 457 13.84 7.48 -21.54
N ASN A 458 13.25 8.25 -22.43
CA ASN A 458 12.50 9.45 -22.12
C ASN A 458 11.00 9.22 -22.02
N ASN A 459 10.37 9.88 -21.06
CA ASN A 459 8.92 9.91 -20.93
C ASN A 459 8.42 11.34 -20.69
N TRP A 460 7.29 11.70 -21.27
CA TRP A 460 6.58 12.95 -21.07
C TRP A 460 5.20 12.67 -20.45
N SER A 461 4.87 13.37 -19.38
CA SER A 461 3.59 13.23 -18.67
C SER A 461 2.86 14.57 -18.61
N PRO A 462 2.13 14.97 -19.67
CA PRO A 462 1.29 16.15 -19.63
C PRO A 462 0.02 15.91 -18.82
N SER A 463 -0.49 16.98 -18.18
CA SER A 463 -1.74 16.99 -17.42
C SER A 463 -2.50 18.28 -17.61
N LEU A 464 -3.83 18.17 -17.56
CA LEU A 464 -4.76 19.30 -17.61
C LEU A 464 -5.94 18.98 -16.69
N ASN A 465 -6.18 19.83 -15.69
CA ASN A 465 -7.33 19.75 -14.81
C ASN A 465 -8.13 21.04 -14.85
N LEU A 466 -9.43 20.94 -14.65
CA LEU A 466 -10.39 22.03 -14.57
C LEU A 466 -11.22 21.84 -13.30
N SER A 467 -11.33 22.88 -12.51
CA SER A 467 -12.33 23.02 -11.44
C SER A 467 -13.18 24.25 -11.71
N GLN A 468 -14.50 24.06 -11.81
CA GLN A 468 -15.46 25.13 -12.10
C GLN A 468 -16.57 25.14 -11.06
N GLU A 469 -16.64 26.21 -10.30
CA GLU A 469 -17.76 26.46 -9.40
C GLU A 469 -19.00 26.87 -10.20
N LEU A 470 -20.15 26.28 -9.86
CA LEU A 470 -21.46 26.59 -10.41
C LEU A 470 -22.38 27.07 -9.29
N GLY A 471 -22.50 28.37 -9.15
CA GLY A 471 -23.14 28.99 -7.98
C GLY A 471 -22.30 28.77 -6.73
N SER A 472 -22.96 28.68 -5.56
CA SER A 472 -22.33 28.53 -4.26
C SER A 472 -22.11 27.06 -3.86
N ASP A 473 -22.82 26.12 -4.49
CA ASP A 473 -23.05 24.80 -3.93
C ASP A 473 -22.47 23.69 -4.79
N PHE A 474 -22.23 23.92 -6.07
CA PHE A 474 -21.77 22.89 -7.00
C PHE A 474 -20.39 23.21 -7.57
N THR A 475 -19.57 22.18 -7.74
CA THR A 475 -18.31 22.27 -8.46
C THR A 475 -18.22 21.14 -9.50
N ILE A 476 -17.94 21.48 -10.76
CA ILE A 476 -17.59 20.51 -11.79
C ILE A 476 -16.08 20.41 -11.81
N LYS A 477 -15.59 19.18 -11.80
CA LYS A 477 -14.15 18.86 -11.90
C LYS A 477 -13.93 17.95 -13.11
N ALA A 478 -12.94 18.27 -13.94
CA ALA A 478 -12.56 17.45 -15.06
C ALA A 478 -11.04 17.35 -15.15
N GLY A 479 -10.53 16.23 -15.63
CA GLY A 479 -9.09 16.06 -15.75
C GLY A 479 -8.70 15.06 -16.83
N ILE A 480 -7.54 15.31 -17.44
CA ILE A 480 -6.86 14.38 -18.34
C ILE A 480 -5.36 14.44 -18.08
N ALA A 481 -4.73 13.29 -17.91
CA ALA A 481 -3.28 13.23 -17.75
C ALA A 481 -2.71 11.94 -18.30
N ARG A 482 -1.46 12.02 -18.76
CA ARG A 482 -0.64 10.85 -19.04
C ARG A 482 0.25 10.54 -17.85
N ALA A 483 0.12 9.36 -17.31
CA ALA A 483 0.97 8.83 -16.25
C ALA A 483 1.79 7.66 -16.77
N TYR A 484 2.89 7.31 -16.07
CA TYR A 484 3.74 6.21 -16.47
C TYR A 484 4.31 5.45 -15.27
N LYS A 485 4.81 4.24 -15.58
CA LYS A 485 5.58 3.41 -14.66
C LYS A 485 6.74 2.77 -15.42
N ALA A 486 7.97 3.03 -14.98
CA ALA A 486 9.14 2.35 -15.49
C ALA A 486 9.16 0.87 -15.05
N PRO A 487 9.73 -0.04 -15.86
CA PRO A 487 10.03 -1.39 -15.40
C PRO A 487 10.96 -1.37 -14.18
N ASN A 488 10.84 -2.35 -13.32
CA ASN A 488 11.70 -2.45 -12.13
C ASN A 488 13.02 -3.18 -12.44
N LEU A 489 13.94 -3.17 -11.47
CA LEU A 489 15.29 -3.71 -11.63
C LEU A 489 15.32 -5.21 -11.97
N TYR A 490 14.36 -6.02 -11.54
CA TYR A 490 14.28 -7.44 -11.93
C TYR A 490 13.79 -7.59 -13.37
N GLN A 491 12.79 -6.83 -13.78
CA GLN A 491 12.25 -6.86 -15.14
C GLN A 491 13.29 -6.40 -16.17
N LEU A 492 14.12 -5.40 -15.81
CA LEU A 492 15.15 -4.86 -16.69
C LEU A 492 16.46 -5.66 -16.74
N ASN A 493 16.67 -6.61 -15.81
CA ASN A 493 17.94 -7.33 -15.72
C ASN A 493 17.93 -8.62 -16.55
N PRO A 494 18.60 -8.67 -17.74
CA PRO A 494 18.64 -9.88 -18.56
C PRO A 494 19.27 -11.10 -17.86
N ASN A 495 20.08 -10.88 -16.81
CA ASN A 495 20.67 -11.94 -16.01
C ASN A 495 19.71 -12.53 -14.96
N TYR A 496 18.57 -11.85 -14.70
CA TYR A 496 17.53 -12.40 -13.86
C TYR A 496 16.81 -13.51 -14.63
N VAL A 497 16.96 -14.75 -14.17
CA VAL A 497 16.39 -15.94 -14.79
C VAL A 497 15.73 -16.78 -13.73
N LEU A 498 14.45 -17.09 -13.91
CA LEU A 498 13.68 -17.92 -12.99
C LEU A 498 13.16 -19.15 -13.72
N TYR A 499 13.62 -20.34 -13.33
CA TYR A 499 13.20 -21.61 -13.94
C TYR A 499 11.86 -22.10 -13.41
N SER A 500 11.01 -22.59 -14.28
CA SER A 500 9.78 -23.30 -13.94
C SER A 500 9.65 -24.63 -14.68
N ARG A 501 9.14 -25.65 -14.00
CA ARG A 501 8.81 -26.96 -14.58
C ARG A 501 7.39 -27.00 -15.17
N GLY A 502 6.90 -25.88 -15.69
CA GLY A 502 5.59 -25.76 -16.33
C GLY A 502 4.59 -24.90 -15.58
N GLN A 503 4.88 -24.52 -14.35
CA GLN A 503 4.01 -23.64 -13.58
C GLN A 503 4.25 -22.20 -13.99
N GLY A 504 3.17 -21.52 -14.44
CA GLY A 504 3.26 -20.18 -15.00
C GLY A 504 3.84 -20.11 -16.40
N CYS A 505 4.24 -21.22 -16.97
CA CYS A 505 4.68 -21.32 -18.35
C CYS A 505 3.48 -21.62 -19.23
N TRP A 506 3.19 -20.76 -20.19
CA TRP A 506 2.09 -20.96 -21.12
C TRP A 506 2.27 -22.28 -21.89
N GLY A 507 1.22 -23.10 -21.96
CA GLY A 507 1.27 -24.43 -22.56
C GLY A 507 1.83 -25.53 -21.65
N GLY A 508 2.10 -25.25 -20.36
CA GLY A 508 2.46 -26.25 -19.35
C GLY A 508 3.86 -26.88 -19.51
N ARG A 509 4.70 -26.38 -20.44
CA ARG A 509 6.07 -26.85 -20.63
C ARG A 509 7.01 -26.14 -19.66
N SER A 510 8.17 -26.74 -19.39
CA SER A 510 9.19 -26.03 -18.61
C SER A 510 9.65 -24.75 -19.31
N CYS A 511 9.91 -23.70 -18.56
CA CYS A 511 10.39 -22.44 -19.10
C CYS A 511 11.32 -21.70 -18.14
N TYR A 512 12.05 -20.74 -18.68
CA TYR A 512 12.77 -19.71 -17.95
C TYR A 512 12.07 -18.38 -18.16
N LEU A 513 11.64 -17.74 -17.08
CA LEU A 513 11.29 -16.31 -17.11
C LEU A 513 12.59 -15.51 -17.07
N GLN A 514 12.77 -14.57 -18.00
CA GLN A 514 13.99 -13.79 -18.15
C GLN A 514 13.69 -12.28 -18.10
N GLY A 515 14.57 -11.51 -17.45
CA GLY A 515 14.58 -10.05 -17.54
C GLY A 515 14.84 -9.57 -18.96
N ASN A 516 14.37 -8.34 -19.28
CA ASN A 516 14.44 -7.76 -20.62
C ASN A 516 14.75 -6.27 -20.52
N ASP A 517 15.95 -5.87 -20.95
CA ASP A 517 16.41 -4.47 -20.96
C ASP A 517 15.83 -3.63 -22.12
N LYS A 518 15.01 -4.24 -22.97
CA LYS A 518 14.32 -3.59 -24.11
C LYS A 518 12.86 -3.27 -23.81
N LEU A 519 12.46 -3.31 -22.55
CA LEU A 519 11.10 -2.96 -22.16
C LEU A 519 10.85 -1.46 -22.28
N ASP A 520 9.69 -1.11 -22.83
CA ASP A 520 9.14 0.23 -22.74
C ASP A 520 8.46 0.45 -21.37
N ALA A 521 8.35 1.71 -20.96
CA ALA A 521 7.58 2.07 -19.78
C ALA A 521 6.08 1.83 -20.01
N GLU A 522 5.40 1.33 -18.98
CA GLU A 522 3.93 1.30 -18.97
C GLU A 522 3.39 2.73 -18.96
N THR A 523 2.37 3.01 -19.75
CA THR A 523 1.73 4.32 -19.80
C THR A 523 0.22 4.23 -19.67
N SER A 524 -0.39 5.24 -19.07
CA SER A 524 -1.84 5.33 -18.91
C SER A 524 -2.32 6.75 -19.25
N ILE A 525 -3.38 6.88 -20.01
CA ILE A 525 -4.11 8.14 -20.20
C ILE A 525 -5.33 8.08 -19.29
N ASN A 526 -5.28 8.86 -18.21
CA ASN A 526 -6.30 8.95 -17.18
C ASN A 526 -7.22 10.11 -17.50
N LYS A 527 -8.53 9.86 -17.52
CA LYS A 527 -9.59 10.83 -17.84
C LYS A 527 -10.64 10.78 -16.73
N GLU A 528 -11.05 11.92 -16.26
CA GLU A 528 -12.07 12.04 -15.22
C GLU A 528 -13.03 13.19 -15.49
N LEU A 529 -14.26 12.98 -15.04
CA LEU A 529 -15.30 14.02 -15.00
C LEU A 529 -16.15 13.78 -13.75
N GLY A 530 -16.22 14.77 -12.89
CA GLY A 530 -16.97 14.71 -11.65
C GLY A 530 -17.80 15.95 -11.41
N ILE A 531 -18.81 15.80 -10.57
CA ILE A 531 -19.58 16.88 -9.99
C ILE A 531 -19.61 16.68 -8.48
N GLU A 532 -19.46 17.76 -7.74
CA GLU A 532 -19.47 17.80 -6.29
C GLU A 532 -20.46 18.86 -5.82
N PHE A 533 -21.27 18.49 -4.84
CA PHE A 533 -22.16 19.37 -4.11
C PHE A 533 -21.59 19.58 -2.70
N ASN A 534 -21.53 20.84 -2.25
CA ASN A 534 -21.07 21.18 -0.91
C ASN A 534 -21.93 22.34 -0.38
N ARG A 535 -22.73 22.08 0.66
CA ARG A 535 -23.56 23.08 1.32
C ARG A 535 -23.87 22.70 2.76
N ASP A 536 -23.67 23.62 3.70
CA ASP A 536 -24.03 23.45 5.12
C ASP A 536 -23.48 22.12 5.73
N GLY A 537 -22.26 21.70 5.34
CA GLY A 537 -21.64 20.45 5.76
C GLY A 537 -22.11 19.22 5.01
N TRP A 538 -23.11 19.31 4.11
CA TRP A 538 -23.43 18.26 3.17
C TRP A 538 -22.42 18.25 2.04
N ILE A 539 -21.81 17.09 1.81
CA ILE A 539 -20.91 16.87 0.68
C ILE A 539 -21.42 15.64 -0.09
N ALA A 540 -21.62 15.79 -1.38
CA ALA A 540 -21.96 14.68 -2.25
C ALA A 540 -21.21 14.82 -3.56
N GLY A 541 -20.45 13.83 -3.94
CA GLY A 541 -19.68 13.84 -5.17
C GLY A 541 -19.77 12.53 -5.94
N ILE A 542 -19.79 12.61 -7.25
CA ILE A 542 -19.67 11.47 -8.16
C ILE A 542 -18.67 11.79 -9.27
N THR A 543 -17.79 10.86 -9.56
CA THR A 543 -16.78 10.97 -10.60
C THR A 543 -16.83 9.75 -11.52
N TYR A 544 -16.96 9.99 -12.81
CA TYR A 544 -16.67 8.99 -13.84
C TYR A 544 -15.18 9.02 -14.13
N PHE A 545 -14.55 7.86 -14.23
CA PHE A 545 -13.14 7.72 -14.57
C PHE A 545 -12.93 6.68 -15.68
N ARG A 546 -11.91 6.92 -16.52
CA ARG A 546 -11.43 5.97 -17.50
C ARG A 546 -9.93 6.10 -17.70
N ASN A 547 -9.21 4.99 -17.51
CA ASN A 547 -7.78 4.86 -17.70
C ASN A 547 -7.52 3.92 -18.88
N ASP A 548 -6.94 4.45 -19.96
CA ASP A 548 -6.53 3.69 -21.13
C ASP A 548 -5.04 3.37 -21.01
N TYR A 549 -4.73 2.10 -20.76
CA TYR A 549 -3.38 1.56 -20.55
C TYR A 549 -2.73 1.14 -21.86
N ARG A 550 -1.41 1.36 -21.95
CA ARG A 550 -0.54 0.85 -22.99
C ARG A 550 0.74 0.28 -22.39
N ASP A 551 1.31 -0.69 -23.09
CA ASP A 551 2.62 -1.25 -22.81
C ASP A 551 2.75 -1.86 -21.40
N LYS A 552 1.65 -2.40 -20.86
CA LYS A 552 1.66 -3.09 -19.57
C LYS A 552 2.68 -4.23 -19.59
N ILE A 553 3.50 -4.34 -18.57
CA ILE A 553 4.56 -5.35 -18.51
C ILE A 553 4.03 -6.63 -17.88
N GLU A 554 4.08 -7.72 -18.65
CA GLU A 554 3.68 -9.07 -18.24
C GLU A 554 4.70 -10.09 -18.76
N ALA A 555 4.71 -11.31 -18.19
CA ALA A 555 5.46 -12.40 -18.80
C ALA A 555 4.86 -12.72 -20.17
N ALA A 556 5.71 -12.84 -21.20
CA ALA A 556 5.26 -13.17 -22.54
C ALA A 556 4.54 -14.53 -22.56
N ARG A 557 3.47 -14.64 -23.35
CA ARG A 557 2.78 -15.93 -23.53
C ARG A 557 3.52 -16.86 -24.48
N ALA A 558 4.31 -16.30 -25.41
CA ALA A 558 5.16 -17.06 -26.32
C ALA A 558 6.63 -16.88 -25.92
N GLY A 559 7.39 -17.96 -25.95
CA GLY A 559 8.84 -17.91 -25.74
C GLY A 559 9.53 -17.14 -26.87
N SER A 560 10.59 -16.42 -26.54
CA SER A 560 11.50 -15.78 -27.51
C SER A 560 12.51 -16.77 -28.12
N GLY A 561 12.57 -17.99 -27.59
CA GLY A 561 13.49 -19.05 -27.98
C GLY A 561 13.43 -20.19 -26.99
N ARG A 562 14.41 -21.09 -27.08
CA ARG A 562 14.56 -22.23 -26.19
C ARG A 562 15.98 -22.33 -25.67
N ALA A 563 16.12 -22.84 -24.46
CA ALA A 563 17.43 -23.27 -23.93
C ALA A 563 18.02 -24.41 -24.80
N THR A 564 19.31 -24.39 -24.94
CA THR A 564 20.04 -25.40 -25.72
C THR A 564 20.42 -26.58 -24.83
N GLY A 565 20.04 -27.78 -25.23
CA GLY A 565 20.27 -29.01 -24.44
C GLY A 565 19.28 -29.21 -23.31
N GLY A 566 19.46 -30.26 -22.51
CA GLY A 566 18.52 -30.68 -21.47
C GLY A 566 17.14 -31.01 -22.02
N SER A 567 16.08 -30.63 -21.31
CA SER A 567 14.68 -30.71 -21.79
C SER A 567 14.30 -29.59 -22.76
N SER A 568 15.24 -28.71 -23.08
CA SER A 568 15.03 -27.53 -23.95
C SER A 568 13.89 -26.65 -23.52
N PRO A 569 13.91 -26.07 -22.28
CA PRO A 569 12.87 -25.21 -21.77
C PRO A 569 12.68 -23.98 -22.65
N ASP A 570 11.44 -23.47 -22.72
CA ASP A 570 11.16 -22.23 -23.40
C ASP A 570 11.77 -21.04 -22.63
N ILE A 571 12.27 -20.01 -23.33
CA ILE A 571 12.76 -18.77 -22.73
C ILE A 571 11.66 -17.74 -22.89
N VAL A 572 11.08 -17.30 -21.78
CA VAL A 572 9.95 -16.38 -21.73
C VAL A 572 10.43 -15.05 -21.16
N PRO A 573 10.60 -13.99 -21.97
CA PRO A 573 11.00 -12.69 -21.48
C PRO A 573 9.82 -11.94 -20.86
N TRP A 574 10.11 -10.96 -20.03
CA TRP A 574 9.17 -9.89 -19.78
C TRP A 574 8.89 -9.13 -21.08
N ALA A 575 7.62 -8.75 -21.32
CA ALA A 575 7.19 -8.10 -22.54
C ALA A 575 6.10 -7.06 -22.28
N ASN A 576 6.02 -6.07 -23.15
CA ASN A 576 4.95 -5.09 -23.14
C ASN A 576 3.70 -5.64 -23.81
N VAL A 577 2.57 -5.62 -23.11
CA VAL A 577 1.26 -6.02 -23.64
C VAL A 577 0.51 -4.79 -24.14
N PRO A 578 -0.07 -4.81 -25.37
CA PRO A 578 -0.37 -3.56 -26.07
C PRO A 578 -1.43 -2.67 -25.43
N LYS A 579 -2.51 -3.21 -24.83
CA LYS A 579 -3.65 -2.38 -24.40
C LYS A 579 -4.49 -3.00 -23.29
N ALA A 580 -4.82 -2.17 -22.28
CA ALA A 580 -5.81 -2.48 -21.26
C ALA A 580 -6.72 -1.28 -20.99
N VAL A 581 -7.82 -1.47 -20.30
CA VAL A 581 -8.75 -0.41 -19.90
C VAL A 581 -9.31 -0.66 -18.52
N VAL A 582 -9.40 0.43 -17.76
CA VAL A 582 -10.07 0.48 -16.45
C VAL A 582 -11.05 1.63 -16.50
N GLU A 583 -12.32 1.38 -16.12
CA GLU A 583 -13.40 2.35 -16.24
C GLU A 583 -14.44 2.12 -15.15
N GLY A 584 -14.96 3.20 -14.56
CA GLY A 584 -15.95 3.10 -13.49
C GLY A 584 -16.51 4.43 -13.02
N LEU A 585 -17.29 4.33 -11.95
CA LEU A 585 -17.83 5.44 -11.19
C LEU A 585 -17.36 5.32 -9.74
N GLU A 586 -17.03 6.43 -9.12
CA GLU A 586 -16.72 6.52 -7.70
C GLU A 586 -17.30 7.77 -7.09
N GLY A 587 -17.53 7.77 -5.78
CA GLY A 587 -18.06 8.95 -5.14
C GLY A 587 -18.12 8.85 -3.62
N THR A 588 -18.48 9.98 -3.04
CA THR A 588 -18.57 10.20 -1.59
C THR A 588 -19.86 10.93 -1.28
N VAL A 589 -20.51 10.58 -0.18
CA VAL A 589 -21.65 11.28 0.39
C VAL A 589 -21.41 11.44 1.89
N ASN A 590 -21.33 12.67 2.38
CA ASN A 590 -21.21 13.02 3.78
C ASN A 590 -22.37 13.91 4.17
N VAL A 591 -23.13 13.51 5.19
CA VAL A 591 -24.36 14.19 5.63
C VAL A 591 -24.32 14.42 7.12
N PRO A 592 -24.30 15.67 7.62
CA PRO A 592 -24.54 15.96 9.01
C PRO A 592 -26.05 15.84 9.29
N LEU A 593 -26.48 14.67 9.77
CA LEU A 593 -27.90 14.43 10.12
C LEU A 593 -28.34 15.28 11.32
N SER A 594 -27.42 15.60 12.20
CA SER A 594 -27.59 16.56 13.30
C SER A 594 -26.21 17.06 13.75
N SER A 595 -26.14 17.98 14.70
CA SER A 595 -24.87 18.41 15.32
C SER A 595 -24.08 17.28 16.00
N ARG A 596 -24.71 16.12 16.24
CA ARG A 596 -24.10 14.95 16.91
C ARG A 596 -24.10 13.68 16.08
N VAL A 597 -24.70 13.68 14.90
CA VAL A 597 -24.83 12.48 14.05
C VAL A 597 -24.41 12.80 12.64
N GLY A 598 -23.38 12.13 12.15
CA GLY A 598 -22.90 12.20 10.78
C GLY A 598 -23.06 10.88 10.05
N TRP A 599 -23.46 10.91 8.80
CA TRP A 599 -23.51 9.77 7.91
C TRP A 599 -22.53 9.96 6.77
N ASN A 600 -21.61 8.98 6.60
CA ASN A 600 -20.55 9.02 5.59
C ASN A 600 -20.63 7.77 4.73
N THR A 601 -20.55 7.93 3.41
CA THR A 601 -20.58 6.80 2.47
C THR A 601 -19.61 7.06 1.33
N ASN A 602 -18.73 6.09 1.08
CA ASN A 602 -17.87 6.02 -0.08
C ASN A 602 -18.29 4.86 -0.97
N PHE A 603 -18.32 5.05 -2.28
CA PHE A 603 -18.68 3.98 -3.19
C PHE A 603 -17.79 3.96 -4.43
N THR A 604 -17.70 2.77 -5.02
CA THR A 604 -17.05 2.51 -6.31
C THR A 604 -17.88 1.50 -7.08
N TYR A 605 -18.06 1.74 -8.37
CA TYR A 605 -18.68 0.79 -9.31
C TYR A 605 -17.78 0.64 -10.54
N MET A 606 -17.27 -0.57 -10.76
CA MET A 606 -16.40 -0.89 -11.88
C MET A 606 -17.23 -1.25 -13.12
N ILE A 607 -17.15 -0.44 -14.15
CA ILE A 607 -17.77 -0.74 -15.46
C ILE A 607 -16.96 -1.85 -16.12
N GLN A 608 -15.63 -1.65 -16.22
CA GLN A 608 -14.70 -2.66 -16.74
C GLN A 608 -13.28 -2.45 -16.21
N SER A 609 -12.55 -3.56 -16.04
CA SER A 609 -11.10 -3.60 -15.79
C SER A 609 -10.55 -4.83 -16.49
N LYS A 610 -9.97 -4.64 -17.71
CA LYS A 610 -9.57 -5.78 -18.53
C LYS A 610 -8.45 -5.48 -19.52
N ASN A 611 -7.70 -6.50 -19.87
CA ASN A 611 -6.84 -6.55 -21.03
C ASN A 611 -7.71 -6.57 -22.30
N LYS A 612 -7.50 -5.63 -23.23
CA LYS A 612 -8.32 -5.49 -24.45
C LYS A 612 -8.02 -6.57 -25.50
N VAL A 613 -6.89 -7.25 -25.40
CA VAL A 613 -6.51 -8.29 -26.35
C VAL A 613 -7.09 -9.64 -25.94
N THR A 614 -7.00 -9.97 -24.63
CA THR A 614 -7.41 -11.29 -24.11
C THR A 614 -8.81 -11.27 -23.51
N GLY A 615 -9.32 -10.10 -23.13
CA GLY A 615 -10.56 -9.96 -22.36
C GLY A 615 -10.43 -10.32 -20.88
N GLU A 616 -9.24 -10.74 -20.43
CA GLU A 616 -8.98 -11.13 -19.05
C GLU A 616 -9.00 -9.93 -18.09
N PRO A 617 -9.47 -10.10 -16.84
CA PRO A 617 -9.41 -9.05 -15.84
C PRO A 617 -7.96 -8.70 -15.50
N LEU A 618 -7.70 -7.42 -15.23
CA LEU A 618 -6.38 -6.96 -14.78
C LEU A 618 -6.12 -7.33 -13.31
N SER A 619 -7.17 -7.29 -12.50
CA SER A 619 -7.16 -7.67 -11.09
C SER A 619 -8.51 -8.30 -10.72
N ILE A 620 -8.51 -9.22 -9.78
CA ILE A 620 -9.75 -9.77 -9.21
C ILE A 620 -10.22 -8.83 -8.11
N ILE A 621 -11.12 -7.93 -8.46
CA ILE A 621 -11.68 -6.91 -7.58
C ILE A 621 -13.21 -6.98 -7.57
N PRO A 622 -13.88 -6.49 -6.52
CA PRO A 622 -15.34 -6.42 -6.47
C PRO A 622 -15.91 -5.57 -7.61
N LYS A 623 -17.02 -6.00 -8.18
CA LYS A 623 -17.77 -5.22 -9.19
C LYS A 623 -18.20 -3.86 -8.65
N TYR A 624 -18.53 -3.80 -7.37
CA TYR A 624 -18.78 -2.57 -6.63
C TYR A 624 -18.34 -2.73 -5.17
N THR A 625 -18.04 -1.60 -4.54
CA THR A 625 -17.76 -1.52 -3.09
C THR A 625 -18.50 -0.31 -2.55
N VAL A 626 -19.26 -0.49 -1.47
CA VAL A 626 -19.92 0.58 -0.72
C VAL A 626 -19.46 0.50 0.72
N ASN A 627 -18.82 1.57 1.21
CA ASN A 627 -18.42 1.72 2.61
C ASN A 627 -19.29 2.82 3.22
N SER A 628 -20.11 2.47 4.19
CA SER A 628 -21.02 3.41 4.86
C SER A 628 -20.80 3.39 6.36
N SER A 629 -20.80 4.53 7.00
CA SER A 629 -20.70 4.64 8.45
C SER A 629 -21.64 5.70 9.00
N LEU A 630 -22.15 5.45 10.20
CA LEU A 630 -22.91 6.38 11.01
C LEU A 630 -22.11 6.68 12.28
N ASP A 631 -21.69 7.92 12.43
CA ASP A 631 -20.99 8.43 13.60
C ASP A 631 -21.96 9.17 14.51
N TRP A 632 -21.98 8.81 15.78
CA TRP A 632 -22.85 9.42 16.78
C TRP A 632 -22.07 9.85 18.02
N GLN A 633 -21.98 11.16 18.27
CA GLN A 633 -21.50 11.70 19.53
C GLN A 633 -22.64 11.62 20.57
N ALA A 634 -22.76 10.45 21.22
CA ALA A 634 -23.86 10.16 22.14
C ALA A 634 -23.83 11.05 23.38
N THR A 635 -22.64 11.32 23.92
CA THR A 635 -22.37 12.32 24.97
C THR A 635 -21.07 13.04 24.65
N GLU A 636 -20.66 14.02 25.44
CA GLU A 636 -19.34 14.68 25.30
C GLU A 636 -18.18 13.68 25.43
N ALA A 637 -18.35 12.65 26.22
CA ALA A 637 -17.32 11.62 26.49
C ALA A 637 -17.48 10.36 25.63
N LEU A 638 -18.64 10.08 25.02
CA LEU A 638 -18.93 8.85 24.32
C LEU A 638 -19.23 9.09 22.84
N ALA A 639 -18.35 8.60 21.96
CA ALA A 639 -18.57 8.52 20.52
C ALA A 639 -18.84 7.08 20.11
N LEU A 640 -19.83 6.85 19.25
CA LEU A 640 -20.21 5.55 18.71
C LEU A 640 -20.13 5.57 17.18
N ARG A 641 -19.74 4.46 16.57
CA ARG A 641 -19.71 4.27 15.11
C ARG A 641 -20.34 2.92 14.74
N GLY A 642 -21.32 2.96 13.87
CA GLY A 642 -21.77 1.80 13.11
C GLY A 642 -21.19 1.84 11.69
N SER A 643 -20.72 0.72 11.15
CA SER A 643 -20.16 0.66 9.81
C SER A 643 -20.66 -0.53 9.02
N VAL A 644 -20.84 -0.35 7.73
CA VAL A 644 -21.25 -1.39 6.78
C VAL A 644 -20.35 -1.30 5.56
N VAL A 645 -19.76 -2.44 5.17
CA VAL A 645 -19.02 -2.56 3.92
C VAL A 645 -19.72 -3.61 3.07
N TRP A 646 -20.17 -3.21 1.88
CA TRP A 646 -20.84 -4.09 0.93
C TRP A 646 -19.96 -4.27 -0.30
N TYR A 647 -19.52 -5.51 -0.54
CA TYR A 647 -18.72 -5.92 -1.69
C TYR A 647 -19.59 -6.62 -2.72
N GLY A 648 -19.45 -6.23 -3.98
CA GLY A 648 -20.06 -6.89 -5.13
C GLY A 648 -19.36 -8.22 -5.47
N SER A 649 -19.87 -8.90 -6.49
CA SER A 649 -19.25 -10.13 -6.98
C SER A 649 -17.81 -9.88 -7.49
N GLN A 650 -16.98 -10.93 -7.39
CA GLN A 650 -15.61 -10.95 -7.91
C GLN A 650 -15.48 -12.11 -8.87
N THR A 651 -15.18 -11.79 -10.13
CA THR A 651 -15.12 -12.76 -11.23
C THR A 651 -13.68 -13.20 -11.47
N PRO A 652 -13.37 -14.51 -11.50
CA PRO A 652 -12.05 -15.02 -11.82
C PRO A 652 -11.71 -14.82 -13.31
N GLY A 653 -10.41 -14.95 -13.67
CA GLY A 653 -9.95 -15.05 -15.04
C GLY A 653 -10.55 -16.27 -15.75
N LYS A 654 -10.38 -16.33 -17.06
CA LYS A 654 -10.85 -17.47 -17.90
C LYS A 654 -9.85 -18.60 -17.95
N TYR A 655 -8.56 -18.28 -17.82
CA TYR A 655 -7.46 -19.22 -18.00
C TYR A 655 -6.60 -19.30 -16.75
N ASP A 656 -6.07 -20.50 -16.52
CA ASP A 656 -4.99 -20.70 -15.54
C ASP A 656 -3.64 -20.15 -16.06
N PHE A 657 -2.60 -20.32 -15.27
CA PHE A 657 -1.27 -19.83 -15.67
C PHE A 657 -0.62 -20.61 -16.81
N GLN A 658 -1.12 -21.78 -17.11
CA GLN A 658 -0.65 -22.61 -18.21
C GLN A 658 -1.42 -22.33 -19.50
N GLY A 659 -2.47 -21.53 -19.43
CA GLY A 659 -3.34 -21.21 -20.55
C GLY A 659 -4.47 -22.21 -20.77
N ASN A 660 -4.73 -23.08 -19.81
CA ASN A 660 -5.90 -23.97 -19.83
C ASN A 660 -7.14 -23.19 -19.39
N GLU A 661 -8.27 -23.46 -20.02
CA GLU A 661 -9.52 -22.83 -19.60
C GLU A 661 -9.96 -23.36 -18.23
N LEU A 662 -10.21 -22.42 -17.30
CA LEU A 662 -10.71 -22.75 -15.97
C LEU A 662 -12.12 -23.32 -16.05
N THR A 663 -12.38 -24.39 -15.32
CA THR A 663 -13.68 -25.08 -15.29
C THR A 663 -14.14 -25.33 -13.84
N GLY A 664 -15.40 -25.68 -13.67
CA GLY A 664 -15.96 -26.07 -12.37
C GLY A 664 -15.75 -24.98 -11.29
N ASN A 665 -15.28 -25.39 -10.13
CA ASN A 665 -15.09 -24.50 -8.97
C ASN A 665 -14.07 -23.39 -9.20
N ALA A 666 -13.08 -23.58 -10.06
CA ALA A 666 -12.10 -22.53 -10.40
C ALA A 666 -12.72 -21.33 -11.14
N ARG A 667 -13.88 -21.52 -11.77
CA ARG A 667 -14.68 -20.46 -12.42
C ARG A 667 -15.70 -19.82 -11.49
N ARG A 668 -15.81 -20.29 -10.26
CA ARG A 668 -16.80 -19.79 -9.32
C ARG A 668 -16.49 -18.35 -8.91
N GLU A 669 -17.48 -17.48 -9.05
CA GLU A 669 -17.41 -16.12 -8.57
C GLU A 669 -17.54 -16.05 -7.05
N VAL A 670 -16.86 -15.11 -6.41
CA VAL A 670 -17.21 -14.71 -5.05
C VAL A 670 -18.54 -13.96 -5.11
N SER A 671 -19.56 -14.50 -4.45
CA SER A 671 -20.85 -13.83 -4.36
C SER A 671 -20.77 -12.54 -3.55
N PRO A 672 -21.63 -11.55 -3.80
CA PRO A 672 -21.69 -10.34 -2.98
C PRO A 672 -21.83 -10.67 -1.49
N TYR A 673 -21.14 -9.90 -0.66
CA TYR A 673 -21.19 -10.06 0.79
C TYR A 673 -21.07 -8.74 1.52
N THR A 674 -21.51 -8.74 2.78
CA THR A 674 -21.55 -7.55 3.63
C THR A 674 -20.81 -7.82 4.93
N LEU A 675 -20.01 -6.85 5.36
CA LEU A 675 -19.36 -6.82 6.66
C LEU A 675 -19.98 -5.67 7.47
N VAL A 676 -20.36 -5.94 8.70
CA VAL A 676 -20.93 -4.94 9.61
C VAL A 676 -20.05 -4.84 10.84
N GLY A 677 -19.71 -3.62 11.24
CA GLY A 677 -18.92 -3.35 12.43
C GLY A 677 -19.61 -2.36 13.34
N PHE A 678 -19.27 -2.40 14.62
CA PHE A 678 -19.70 -1.44 15.62
C PHE A 678 -18.54 -1.13 16.57
N SER A 679 -18.32 0.13 16.87
CA SER A 679 -17.29 0.56 17.81
C SER A 679 -17.75 1.74 18.64
N GLY A 680 -17.10 1.93 19.78
CA GLY A 680 -17.29 3.07 20.65
C GLY A 680 -15.98 3.52 21.28
N THR A 681 -15.82 4.82 21.43
CA THR A 681 -14.71 5.45 22.12
C THR A 681 -15.25 6.24 23.30
N TYR A 682 -14.70 5.97 24.49
CA TYR A 682 -15.04 6.68 25.71
C TYR A 682 -13.82 7.44 26.23
N ALA A 683 -13.94 8.75 26.35
CA ALA A 683 -12.93 9.62 26.95
C ALA A 683 -13.22 9.77 28.47
N PHE A 684 -12.43 9.14 29.31
CA PHE A 684 -12.53 9.25 30.77
C PHE A 684 -12.18 10.66 31.24
N ASN A 685 -11.21 11.25 30.59
CA ASN A 685 -10.75 12.62 30.76
C ASN A 685 -9.98 13.05 29.50
N ARG A 686 -9.38 14.24 29.50
CA ARG A 686 -8.58 14.74 28.34
C ARG A 686 -7.37 13.87 28.03
N ASN A 687 -6.87 13.11 29.00
CA ASN A 687 -5.62 12.36 28.92
C ASN A 687 -5.81 10.86 28.71
N LEU A 688 -7.01 10.32 28.92
CA LEU A 688 -7.25 8.87 28.85
C LEU A 688 -8.53 8.58 28.07
N SER A 689 -8.40 7.79 27.03
CA SER A 689 -9.50 7.25 26.25
C SER A 689 -9.38 5.73 26.03
N ILE A 690 -10.52 5.07 25.93
CA ILE A 690 -10.63 3.65 25.59
C ILE A 690 -11.55 3.55 24.39
N ALA A 691 -11.10 2.85 23.35
CA ALA A 691 -11.94 2.43 22.23
C ALA A 691 -12.13 0.91 22.29
N ALA A 692 -13.34 0.45 22.01
CA ALA A 692 -13.65 -0.97 21.91
C ALA A 692 -14.69 -1.18 20.80
N GLY A 693 -14.68 -2.36 20.21
CA GLY A 693 -15.62 -2.65 19.13
C GLY A 693 -15.61 -4.09 18.68
N VAL A 694 -16.44 -4.35 17.69
CA VAL A 694 -16.54 -5.63 17.00
C VAL A 694 -16.60 -5.38 15.50
N ASP A 695 -15.68 -6.02 14.78
CA ASP A 695 -15.69 -6.08 13.33
C ASP A 695 -16.39 -7.36 12.87
N ASN A 696 -17.06 -7.29 11.71
CA ASN A 696 -17.75 -8.42 11.10
C ASN A 696 -18.72 -9.13 12.07
N ILE A 697 -19.69 -8.38 12.61
CA ILE A 697 -20.66 -8.82 13.63
C ILE A 697 -21.38 -10.12 13.21
N PHE A 698 -21.64 -10.30 11.91
CA PHE A 698 -22.36 -11.47 11.39
C PHE A 698 -21.45 -12.66 11.04
N ASP A 699 -20.16 -12.58 11.37
CA ASP A 699 -19.17 -13.65 11.17
C ASP A 699 -19.09 -14.15 9.71
N LYS A 700 -19.21 -13.22 8.75
CA LYS A 700 -19.09 -13.56 7.33
C LYS A 700 -17.63 -13.87 7.00
N ARG A 701 -17.33 -15.10 6.59
CA ARG A 701 -15.99 -15.54 6.25
C ARG A 701 -15.86 -15.83 4.76
N LEU A 702 -14.69 -15.54 4.22
CA LEU A 702 -14.21 -16.07 2.96
C LEU A 702 -12.99 -16.93 3.23
N TYR A 703 -12.96 -18.09 2.60
CA TYR A 703 -11.85 -19.03 2.69
C TYR A 703 -11.05 -19.00 1.39
N ARG A 704 -9.73 -19.07 1.51
CA ARG A 704 -8.82 -19.12 0.38
C ARG A 704 -8.85 -20.54 -0.20
N GLU A 705 -9.20 -20.65 -1.47
CA GLU A 705 -9.39 -21.91 -2.17
C GLU A 705 -8.36 -22.14 -3.29
N GLY A 706 -7.80 -21.06 -3.82
CA GLY A 706 -6.89 -21.12 -4.96
C GLY A 706 -5.56 -21.80 -4.65
N ASN A 707 -5.06 -22.55 -5.61
CA ASN A 707 -3.73 -23.10 -5.62
C ASN A 707 -2.92 -22.58 -6.82
N ALA A 708 -1.70 -23.11 -6.98
CA ALA A 708 -0.80 -22.71 -8.05
C ALA A 708 -1.37 -22.90 -9.47
N TYR A 709 -2.27 -23.84 -9.66
CA TYR A 709 -2.77 -24.24 -10.97
C TYR A 709 -4.15 -23.68 -11.28
N GLU A 710 -4.99 -23.55 -10.26
CA GLU A 710 -6.39 -23.21 -10.38
C GLU A 710 -6.63 -21.81 -9.81
N ALA A 711 -6.36 -20.82 -10.62
CA ALA A 711 -6.59 -19.43 -10.28
C ALA A 711 -8.08 -19.10 -10.25
N GLY A 712 -8.66 -19.20 -9.06
CA GLY A 712 -10.06 -18.81 -8.80
C GLY A 712 -10.18 -17.38 -8.25
N ALA A 713 -11.39 -16.99 -7.89
CA ALA A 713 -11.66 -15.70 -7.24
C ALA A 713 -11.46 -15.72 -5.71
N TYR A 714 -11.42 -16.92 -5.10
CA TYR A 714 -11.21 -17.09 -3.66
C TYR A 714 -9.71 -17.05 -3.30
N THR A 715 -9.12 -15.88 -3.42
CA THR A 715 -7.66 -15.68 -3.32
C THR A 715 -7.18 -15.27 -1.93
N TYR A 716 -8.09 -15.03 -0.98
CA TYR A 716 -7.76 -14.56 0.37
C TYR A 716 -8.76 -15.04 1.42
N ASN A 717 -8.33 -14.95 2.70
CA ASN A 717 -9.23 -15.11 3.84
C ASN A 717 -9.79 -13.76 4.27
N GLU A 718 -11.13 -13.61 4.33
CA GLU A 718 -11.75 -12.50 5.04
C GLU A 718 -11.94 -12.92 6.50
N PRO A 719 -11.40 -12.15 7.47
CA PRO A 719 -11.49 -12.48 8.90
C PRO A 719 -12.95 -12.60 9.38
N GLY A 720 -13.19 -13.52 10.30
CA GLY A 720 -14.47 -13.67 10.99
C GLY A 720 -14.71 -12.55 12.01
N ARG A 721 -15.74 -12.76 12.87
CA ARG A 721 -16.05 -11.82 13.94
C ARG A 721 -14.84 -11.60 14.84
N THR A 722 -14.44 -10.35 15.02
CA THR A 722 -13.27 -9.98 15.79
C THR A 722 -13.59 -8.84 16.74
N PHE A 723 -13.39 -9.04 18.02
CA PHE A 723 -13.46 -7.99 19.05
C PHE A 723 -12.14 -7.28 19.16
N PHE A 724 -12.15 -5.99 19.46
CA PHE A 724 -10.92 -5.24 19.73
C PHE A 724 -11.10 -4.28 20.91
N ALA A 725 -9.98 -3.94 21.51
CA ALA A 725 -9.86 -2.89 22.52
C ALA A 725 -8.57 -2.11 22.32
N SER A 726 -8.64 -0.81 22.55
CA SER A 726 -7.51 0.10 22.49
C SER A 726 -7.59 1.08 23.65
N MET A 727 -6.48 1.32 24.32
CA MET A 727 -6.35 2.33 25.37
C MET A 727 -5.28 3.32 24.96
N THR A 728 -5.61 4.59 24.94
CA THR A 728 -4.68 5.68 24.62
C THR A 728 -4.60 6.64 25.80
N THR A 729 -3.39 6.95 26.21
CA THR A 729 -3.09 8.03 27.14
C THR A 729 -2.25 9.10 26.48
N THR A 730 -2.53 10.36 26.82
CA THR A 730 -1.76 11.54 26.38
C THR A 730 -1.28 12.31 27.61
N PHE A 731 -0.11 12.89 27.58
CA PHE A 731 0.50 13.60 28.72
C PHE A 731 1.46 14.69 28.25
#